data_c5e9f8ebeefbe607cfd6ae258169b6c4
#
_entry.id   c5e9f8ebeefbe607cfd6ae258169b6c4
#
_cell.length_a   1.000
_cell.length_b   1.000
_cell.length_c   1.000
_cell.angle_alpha   90.00
_cell.angle_beta   90.00
_cell.angle_gamma   90.00
#
_symmetry.space_group_name_H-M   'P 1'
#
loop_
_entity.id
_entity.type
_entity.pdbx_description
1 polymer ?
#
loop_
_entity_poly.entity_id
_entity_poly.type
_entity_poly.pdbx_seq_one_letter_code
_entity_poly.pdbx_strand_id
1 'polypeptide(L)'
;MSDQITVTLPDGSQKQAARGTTIGDFVRESIGAGLAKAALFARVNGQDMDLTRPLNEDVKLQIFTSKSPEGLDLIRHDAAHVVASAVQRLFPGTQVTIGPATEEGFYYDFFREKPFTPEDLEKIEAEANKEIAQNLPFVRTEISMDEAIRLFEEKGEKFKVEIVKDIASRGATTLTLYTHGDWVDFCLGPHAPSTGKIGVIKLLSTSGAYWRGDHRNPMLQRIYGTAFFDKKALEQYVTRMEEARKRDHRKLGKELDLFHFHQFAPGSAFWTPKGTTLYNTLATFMRRLTSETGYVEIKTPLLFNKGLWEISGHWGKYKENMFLVLDSESGEHDFSLKPMNCPSHHIYYGFKKHSYRDLPLRLHTQDVLHRNEAAGSLGGLTRVRQFCQDDAHIYCMESQIADEVRRFVQLLDRVYSAVGLKYAVKLSTRPENRLGTDEQWDRAEGGLKTALESLGLEYELKPGDGAFYGPKIDFDVSDSIGRKWQLGTMQLDYQAPERFDLTYIGDDNAEHRPVVLHRAIYGSFERFIAILIEHFAGAFPAWLAPVQAMLVTVADRQREYALKVRDQLRAKGYRVDVDERGLTLNAKIRDAQLQKIPFTLVIGDNEVEGGGVSPRRYGGEDLKTMKLEAFEALLEKEAAWP
;
A
#
# COMPACT_ATOMS: atom_id res chain seq x y z
N MET A 1 7.98 38.43 -37.23
CA MET A 1 7.37 37.52 -36.22
C MET A 1 6.99 38.41 -35.07
N SER A 2 5.79 38.25 -34.51
CA SER A 2 5.36 39.11 -33.38
C SER A 2 6.33 38.89 -32.19
N ASP A 3 6.81 39.98 -31.58
CA ASP A 3 7.66 39.93 -30.38
C ASP A 3 6.90 39.48 -29.12
N GLN A 4 5.62 39.09 -29.28
CA GLN A 4 4.74 38.65 -28.20
C GLN A 4 4.30 37.21 -28.39
N ILE A 5 4.14 36.50 -27.28
CA ILE A 5 3.62 35.16 -27.16
C ILE A 5 2.35 35.14 -26.31
N THR A 6 1.50 34.15 -26.51
CA THR A 6 0.28 33.93 -25.75
C THR A 6 0.50 32.86 -24.69
N VAL A 7 0.25 33.17 -23.43
CA VAL A 7 0.31 32.25 -22.29
C VAL A 7 -1.11 31.94 -21.83
N THR A 8 -1.53 30.68 -21.98
CA THR A 8 -2.83 30.17 -21.54
C THR A 8 -2.71 29.56 -20.14
N LEU A 9 -3.50 30.06 -19.18
CA LEU A 9 -3.53 29.57 -17.80
C LEU A 9 -4.55 28.42 -17.63
N PRO A 10 -4.52 27.67 -16.51
CA PRO A 10 -5.41 26.53 -16.29
C PRO A 10 -6.90 26.85 -16.29
N ASP A 11 -7.29 28.08 -15.96
CA ASP A 11 -8.67 28.60 -16.03
C ASP A 11 -9.12 28.97 -17.44
N GLY A 12 -8.26 28.76 -18.45
CA GLY A 12 -8.51 29.12 -19.84
C GLY A 12 -8.22 30.59 -20.18
N SER A 13 -7.87 31.42 -19.22
CA SER A 13 -7.51 32.82 -19.46
C SER A 13 -6.18 32.91 -20.22
N GLN A 14 -6.11 33.92 -21.12
CA GLN A 14 -4.92 34.17 -21.94
C GLN A 14 -4.28 35.52 -21.59
N LYS A 15 -2.97 35.52 -21.53
CA LYS A 15 -2.16 36.72 -21.28
C LYS A 15 -1.03 36.81 -22.30
N GLN A 16 -0.63 38.05 -22.65
CA GLN A 16 0.49 38.30 -23.56
C GLN A 16 1.77 38.52 -22.78
N ALA A 17 2.90 38.02 -23.31
CA ALA A 17 4.23 38.26 -22.78
C ALA A 17 5.21 38.51 -23.94
N ALA A 18 6.28 39.25 -23.66
CA ALA A 18 7.37 39.35 -24.62
C ALA A 18 8.09 37.99 -24.75
N ARG A 19 8.49 37.64 -25.97
CA ARG A 19 9.31 36.44 -26.22
C ARG A 19 10.62 36.55 -25.41
N GLY A 20 10.99 35.47 -24.73
CA GLY A 20 12.18 35.43 -23.88
C GLY A 20 11.94 35.86 -22.43
N THR A 21 10.72 36.31 -22.06
CA THR A 21 10.36 36.57 -20.66
C THR A 21 10.50 35.29 -19.86
N THR A 22 11.16 35.33 -18.70
CA THR A 22 11.25 34.16 -17.83
C THR A 22 9.88 33.83 -17.22
N ILE A 23 9.66 32.56 -16.90
CA ILE A 23 8.41 32.11 -16.25
C ILE A 23 8.19 32.92 -14.95
N GLY A 24 9.22 33.10 -14.14
CA GLY A 24 9.12 33.82 -12.87
C GLY A 24 8.78 35.31 -13.06
N ASP A 25 9.35 36.00 -14.06
CA ASP A 25 9.04 37.39 -14.38
C ASP A 25 7.61 37.50 -14.91
N PHE A 26 7.21 36.61 -15.84
CA PHE A 26 5.83 36.57 -16.33
C PHE A 26 4.81 36.42 -15.19
N VAL A 27 5.05 35.48 -14.24
CA VAL A 27 4.15 35.30 -13.10
C VAL A 27 4.08 36.56 -12.25
N ARG A 28 5.23 37.23 -12.01
CA ARG A 28 5.30 38.44 -11.19
C ARG A 28 4.54 39.61 -11.83
N GLU A 29 4.73 39.82 -13.13
CA GLU A 29 4.21 40.97 -13.85
C GLU A 29 2.77 40.82 -14.32
N SER A 30 2.41 39.59 -14.79
CA SER A 30 1.14 39.36 -15.45
C SER A 30 0.10 38.67 -14.54
N ILE A 31 0.51 37.98 -13.47
CA ILE A 31 -0.41 37.26 -12.57
C ILE A 31 -0.43 37.93 -11.19
N GLY A 32 0.74 38.13 -10.59
CA GLY A 32 0.86 38.86 -9.31
C GLY A 32 2.03 38.43 -8.45
N ALA A 33 2.56 39.42 -7.69
CA ALA A 33 3.74 39.23 -6.85
C ALA A 33 3.59 38.17 -5.75
N GLY A 34 2.34 37.97 -5.24
CA GLY A 34 2.06 36.94 -4.24
C GLY A 34 2.29 35.53 -4.77
N LEU A 35 1.77 35.23 -5.97
CA LEU A 35 1.99 33.94 -6.61
C LEU A 35 3.46 33.76 -7.00
N ALA A 36 4.11 34.78 -7.55
CA ALA A 36 5.53 34.73 -7.91
C ALA A 36 6.43 34.39 -6.70
N LYS A 37 6.12 34.97 -5.52
CA LYS A 37 6.83 34.64 -4.28
C LYS A 37 6.58 33.21 -3.79
N ALA A 38 5.36 32.66 -4.01
CA ALA A 38 4.97 31.33 -3.59
C ALA A 38 5.37 30.23 -4.59
N ALA A 39 5.64 30.58 -5.85
CA ALA A 39 5.97 29.65 -6.93
C ALA A 39 7.27 28.89 -6.64
N LEU A 40 7.24 27.60 -6.98
CA LEU A 40 8.39 26.70 -6.88
C LEU A 40 8.89 26.32 -8.28
N PHE A 41 8.01 25.90 -9.15
CA PHE A 41 8.28 25.54 -10.55
C PHE A 41 7.02 25.70 -11.39
N ALA A 42 7.11 25.45 -12.68
CA ALA A 42 5.98 25.52 -13.59
C ALA A 42 5.93 24.32 -14.53
N ARG A 43 4.73 23.96 -14.98
CA ARG A 43 4.51 23.04 -16.08
C ARG A 43 4.14 23.81 -17.34
N VAL A 44 4.98 23.68 -18.37
CA VAL A 44 4.86 24.36 -19.66
C VAL A 44 4.60 23.29 -20.73
N ASN A 45 3.45 23.34 -21.38
CA ASN A 45 3.05 22.35 -22.40
C ASN A 45 3.22 20.88 -21.91
N GLY A 46 2.97 20.60 -20.61
CA GLY A 46 3.11 19.29 -20.02
C GLY A 46 4.51 18.93 -19.50
N GLN A 47 5.52 19.81 -19.68
CA GLN A 47 6.88 19.61 -19.16
C GLN A 47 7.15 20.49 -17.95
N ASP A 48 7.74 19.91 -16.92
CA ASP A 48 8.12 20.64 -15.71
C ASP A 48 9.41 21.44 -15.93
N MET A 49 9.40 22.72 -15.55
CA MET A 49 10.49 23.67 -15.82
C MET A 49 10.77 24.58 -14.63
N ASP A 50 12.04 24.97 -14.49
CA ASP A 50 12.46 26.01 -13.54
C ASP A 50 11.82 27.36 -13.87
N LEU A 51 11.56 28.17 -12.87
CA LEU A 51 11.01 29.53 -13.05
C LEU A 51 11.94 30.47 -13.81
N THR A 52 13.22 30.15 -13.91
CA THR A 52 14.23 30.90 -14.67
C THR A 52 14.21 30.65 -16.17
N ARG A 53 13.44 29.66 -16.64
CA ARG A 53 13.35 29.29 -18.06
C ARG A 53 12.58 30.35 -18.84
N PRO A 54 13.09 30.77 -20.04
CA PRO A 54 12.40 31.72 -20.90
C PRO A 54 11.24 31.08 -21.66
N LEU A 55 10.16 31.83 -21.84
CA LEU A 55 9.04 31.50 -22.69
C LEU A 55 9.28 32.02 -24.12
N ASN A 56 9.39 31.10 -25.08
CA ASN A 56 9.78 31.44 -26.46
C ASN A 56 8.70 31.19 -27.51
N GLU A 57 7.55 30.66 -27.12
CA GLU A 57 6.42 30.31 -28.00
C GLU A 57 5.10 30.39 -27.21
N ASP A 58 3.98 30.24 -27.89
CA ASP A 58 2.68 30.14 -27.24
C ASP A 58 2.62 28.87 -26.38
N VAL A 59 2.21 29.01 -25.11
CA VAL A 59 2.28 27.93 -24.14
C VAL A 59 1.03 27.82 -23.26
N LYS A 60 0.80 26.60 -22.77
CA LYS A 60 -0.05 26.35 -21.59
C LYS A 60 0.83 26.33 -20.35
N LEU A 61 0.52 27.17 -19.36
CA LEU A 61 1.34 27.37 -18.18
C LEU A 61 0.54 27.06 -16.91
N GLN A 62 1.08 26.17 -16.08
CA GLN A 62 0.58 25.89 -14.72
C GLN A 62 1.69 26.13 -13.71
N ILE A 63 1.38 26.83 -12.60
CA ILE A 63 2.34 27.15 -11.54
C ILE A 63 2.09 26.28 -10.34
N PHE A 64 3.16 25.72 -9.78
CA PHE A 64 3.13 24.87 -8.58
C PHE A 64 3.74 25.62 -7.39
N THR A 65 3.12 25.41 -6.23
CA THR A 65 3.49 26.06 -4.97
C THR A 65 3.53 25.04 -3.84
N SER A 66 3.82 25.47 -2.61
CA SER A 66 3.78 24.63 -1.41
C SER A 66 2.41 24.03 -1.10
N LYS A 67 1.34 24.43 -1.81
CA LYS A 67 -0.02 23.91 -1.62
C LYS A 67 -0.32 22.71 -2.51
N SER A 68 0.54 22.42 -3.49
CA SER A 68 0.38 21.27 -4.39
C SER A 68 1.24 20.08 -3.95
N PRO A 69 0.78 18.84 -4.15
CA PRO A 69 1.59 17.64 -3.89
C PRO A 69 2.92 17.66 -4.63
N GLU A 70 2.93 18.10 -5.90
CA GLU A 70 4.11 18.18 -6.75
C GLU A 70 5.15 19.16 -6.18
N GLY A 71 4.70 20.21 -5.47
CA GLY A 71 5.60 21.12 -4.76
C GLY A 71 6.34 20.43 -3.61
N LEU A 72 5.69 19.51 -2.92
CA LEU A 72 6.32 18.71 -1.86
C LEU A 72 7.34 17.73 -2.45
N ASP A 73 7.01 17.08 -3.58
CA ASP A 73 7.94 16.17 -4.27
C ASP A 73 9.18 16.92 -4.78
N LEU A 74 9.00 18.15 -5.29
CA LEU A 74 10.12 18.98 -5.70
C LEU A 74 11.08 19.27 -4.54
N ILE A 75 10.59 19.73 -3.40
CA ILE A 75 11.48 20.08 -2.28
C ILE A 75 12.15 18.86 -1.66
N ARG A 76 11.59 17.67 -1.82
CA ARG A 76 12.22 16.38 -1.46
C ARG A 76 13.38 16.06 -2.39
N HIS A 77 13.22 16.32 -3.68
CA HIS A 77 14.28 16.20 -4.66
C HIS A 77 15.42 17.20 -4.36
N ASP A 78 15.07 18.47 -4.12
CA ASP A 78 16.04 19.51 -3.74
C ASP A 78 16.77 19.16 -2.43
N ALA A 79 16.06 18.60 -1.46
CA ALA A 79 16.62 18.15 -0.20
C ALA A 79 17.65 17.03 -0.38
N ALA A 80 17.45 16.13 -1.35
CA ALA A 80 18.44 15.10 -1.67
C ALA A 80 19.78 15.72 -2.12
N HIS A 81 19.73 16.78 -2.95
CA HIS A 81 20.92 17.52 -3.38
C HIS A 81 21.61 18.25 -2.24
N VAL A 82 20.85 18.92 -1.35
CA VAL A 82 21.39 19.60 -0.17
C VAL A 82 22.03 18.61 0.80
N VAL A 83 21.42 17.43 1.00
CA VAL A 83 22.02 16.37 1.83
C VAL A 83 23.31 15.83 1.20
N ALA A 84 23.36 15.66 -0.13
CA ALA A 84 24.57 15.22 -0.81
C ALA A 84 25.72 16.24 -0.68
N SER A 85 25.41 17.54 -0.80
CA SER A 85 26.35 18.64 -0.52
C SER A 85 26.88 18.57 0.92
N ALA A 86 25.97 18.46 1.91
CA ALA A 86 26.34 18.37 3.32
C ALA A 86 27.23 17.16 3.63
N VAL A 87 26.92 16.00 3.02
CA VAL A 87 27.74 14.78 3.18
C VAL A 87 29.15 14.99 2.65
N GLN A 88 29.31 15.52 1.44
CA GLN A 88 30.64 15.73 0.86
C GLN A 88 31.45 16.79 1.61
N ARG A 89 30.80 17.82 2.17
CA ARG A 89 31.44 18.84 3.00
C ARG A 89 31.95 18.26 4.32
N LEU A 90 31.15 17.43 4.99
CA LEU A 90 31.52 16.81 6.28
C LEU A 90 32.45 15.62 6.14
N PHE A 91 32.38 14.90 5.02
CA PHE A 91 33.12 13.68 4.76
C PHE A 91 33.81 13.74 3.38
N PRO A 92 34.89 14.51 3.25
CA PRO A 92 35.64 14.63 2.00
C PRO A 92 36.05 13.26 1.46
N GLY A 93 35.97 13.10 0.13
CA GLY A 93 36.25 11.82 -0.55
C GLY A 93 35.06 10.87 -0.63
N THR A 94 33.93 11.16 0.00
CA THR A 94 32.67 10.43 -0.23
C THR A 94 32.17 10.73 -1.64
N GLN A 95 31.91 9.68 -2.44
CA GLN A 95 31.40 9.83 -3.80
C GLN A 95 29.87 9.78 -3.82
N VAL A 96 29.29 10.65 -4.60
CA VAL A 96 27.84 10.73 -4.78
C VAL A 96 27.41 9.90 -6.01
N THR A 97 26.20 9.34 -5.96
CA THR A 97 25.65 8.58 -7.07
C THR A 97 24.31 9.15 -7.54
N ILE A 98 23.19 8.64 -7.05
CA ILE A 98 21.83 9.10 -7.38
C ILE A 98 21.00 9.28 -6.12
N GLY A 99 20.06 10.23 -6.16
CA GLY A 99 19.18 10.57 -5.05
C GLY A 99 17.76 10.96 -5.50
N PRO A 100 16.88 10.01 -5.88
CA PRO A 100 15.52 10.33 -6.28
C PRO A 100 14.65 10.68 -5.08
N ALA A 101 13.64 11.52 -5.32
CA ALA A 101 12.51 11.67 -4.43
C ALA A 101 11.66 10.38 -4.43
N THR A 102 10.98 10.14 -3.32
CA THR A 102 10.03 9.05 -3.11
C THR A 102 8.72 9.62 -2.57
N GLU A 103 7.66 8.79 -2.55
CA GLU A 103 6.33 9.23 -2.10
C GLU A 103 6.33 9.90 -0.70
N GLU A 104 7.19 9.44 0.23
CA GLU A 104 7.25 10.00 1.60
C GLU A 104 8.53 10.77 1.94
N GLY A 105 9.46 10.90 0.99
CA GLY A 105 10.74 11.56 1.25
C GLY A 105 11.70 11.48 0.09
N PHE A 106 12.92 11.11 0.37
CA PHE A 106 13.99 10.88 -0.61
C PHE A 106 14.99 9.88 -0.07
N TYR A 107 15.84 9.37 -0.92
CA TYR A 107 17.10 8.77 -0.50
C TYR A 107 18.24 9.31 -1.37
N TYR A 108 19.47 9.11 -0.88
CA TYR A 108 20.67 9.35 -1.68
C TYR A 108 21.71 8.27 -1.40
N ASP A 109 22.33 7.75 -2.47
CA ASP A 109 23.32 6.68 -2.39
C ASP A 109 24.74 7.25 -2.45
N PHE A 110 25.58 6.82 -1.52
CA PHE A 110 26.96 7.26 -1.35
C PHE A 110 27.90 6.08 -1.38
N PHE A 111 29.06 6.25 -2.01
CA PHE A 111 30.16 5.31 -1.85
C PHE A 111 31.18 5.87 -0.85
N ARG A 112 31.33 5.16 0.26
CA ARG A 112 32.24 5.50 1.35
C ARG A 112 32.73 4.21 2.01
N GLU A 113 34.03 4.15 2.39
CA GLU A 113 34.62 2.97 3.03
C GLU A 113 34.03 2.70 4.43
N LYS A 114 33.83 3.78 5.22
CA LYS A 114 33.25 3.67 6.57
C LYS A 114 31.75 3.87 6.55
N PRO A 115 30.96 2.99 7.17
CA PRO A 115 29.52 3.17 7.32
C PRO A 115 29.16 4.48 8.03
N PHE A 116 28.04 5.11 7.65
CA PHE A 116 27.46 6.22 8.41
C PHE A 116 26.88 5.72 9.73
N THR A 117 27.18 6.44 10.81
CA THR A 117 26.61 6.17 12.13
C THR A 117 25.37 7.06 12.39
N PRO A 118 24.56 6.76 13.40
CA PRO A 118 23.47 7.67 13.81
C PRO A 118 23.95 9.09 14.11
N GLU A 119 25.11 9.23 14.75
CA GLU A 119 25.73 10.53 15.06
C GLU A 119 26.19 11.27 13.80
N ASP A 120 26.59 10.53 12.74
CA ASP A 120 26.90 11.13 11.44
C ASP A 120 25.62 11.69 10.81
N LEU A 121 24.49 10.97 10.91
CA LEU A 121 23.21 11.48 10.41
C LEU A 121 22.78 12.79 11.08
N GLU A 122 22.95 12.90 12.40
CA GLU A 122 22.63 14.13 13.12
C GLU A 122 23.48 15.31 12.64
N LYS A 123 24.78 15.09 12.38
CA LYS A 123 25.69 16.12 11.86
C LYS A 123 25.32 16.53 10.43
N ILE A 124 25.01 15.55 9.57
CA ILE A 124 24.59 15.79 8.18
C ILE A 124 23.28 16.59 8.16
N GLU A 125 22.31 16.19 8.98
CA GLU A 125 21.02 16.88 9.11
C GLU A 125 21.20 18.34 9.56
N ALA A 126 22.06 18.57 10.56
CA ALA A 126 22.35 19.91 11.04
C ALA A 126 23.02 20.78 9.95
N GLU A 127 23.99 20.25 9.22
CA GLU A 127 24.67 20.97 8.14
C GLU A 127 23.74 21.24 6.96
N ALA A 128 22.90 20.26 6.57
CA ALA A 128 21.89 20.43 5.53
C ALA A 128 20.87 21.53 5.88
N ASN A 129 20.36 21.55 7.11
CA ASN A 129 19.43 22.60 7.55
C ASN A 129 20.11 23.98 7.66
N LYS A 130 21.41 24.04 7.97
CA LYS A 130 22.20 25.28 7.94
C LYS A 130 22.35 25.80 6.50
N GLU A 131 22.57 24.91 5.53
CA GLU A 131 22.64 25.26 4.11
C GLU A 131 21.29 25.77 3.58
N ILE A 132 20.17 25.18 4.00
CA ILE A 132 18.82 25.70 3.71
C ILE A 132 18.67 27.14 4.21
N ALA A 133 19.12 27.42 5.43
CA ALA A 133 19.02 28.75 6.04
C ALA A 133 19.83 29.81 5.29
N GLN A 134 20.85 29.42 4.52
CA GLN A 134 21.63 30.35 3.68
C GLN A 134 20.85 30.82 2.45
N ASN A 135 19.75 30.14 2.08
CA ASN A 135 18.88 30.48 0.96
C ASN A 135 19.63 30.63 -0.37
N LEU A 136 20.52 29.70 -0.68
CA LEU A 136 21.34 29.68 -1.87
C LEU A 136 20.49 29.43 -3.13
N PRO A 137 20.71 30.18 -4.24
CA PRO A 137 19.98 29.94 -5.48
C PRO A 137 20.38 28.59 -6.10
N PHE A 138 19.42 27.87 -6.68
CA PHE A 138 19.71 26.80 -7.62
C PHE A 138 19.92 27.38 -9.01
N VAL A 139 21.11 27.18 -9.54
CA VAL A 139 21.53 27.74 -10.85
C VAL A 139 21.66 26.60 -11.85
N ARG A 140 20.83 26.65 -12.90
CA ARG A 140 20.83 25.69 -14.01
C ARG A 140 21.87 26.11 -15.07
N THR A 141 22.68 25.14 -15.50
CA THR A 141 23.64 25.31 -16.59
C THR A 141 23.56 24.10 -17.51
N GLU A 142 23.69 24.28 -18.81
CA GLU A 142 23.75 23.21 -19.79
C GLU A 142 25.16 23.13 -20.35
N ILE A 143 25.76 21.93 -20.33
CA ILE A 143 27.12 21.70 -20.80
C ILE A 143 27.14 20.49 -21.76
N SER A 144 28.20 20.39 -22.57
CA SER A 144 28.42 19.20 -23.40
C SER A 144 28.77 17.95 -22.55
N MET A 145 28.54 16.77 -23.10
CA MET A 145 28.91 15.50 -22.42
C MET A 145 30.41 15.43 -22.11
N ASP A 146 31.25 15.91 -23.02
CA ASP A 146 32.73 15.91 -22.81
C ASP A 146 33.14 16.85 -21.68
N GLU A 147 32.51 18.01 -21.53
CA GLU A 147 32.72 18.93 -20.41
C GLU A 147 32.23 18.32 -19.10
N ALA A 148 31.07 17.62 -19.12
CA ALA A 148 30.55 16.94 -17.96
C ALA A 148 31.48 15.80 -17.47
N ILE A 149 32.00 14.98 -18.40
CA ILE A 149 32.95 13.94 -18.06
C ILE A 149 34.20 14.52 -17.42
N ARG A 150 34.81 15.58 -18.03
CA ARG A 150 35.98 16.24 -17.45
C ARG A 150 35.71 16.82 -16.07
N LEU A 151 34.59 17.50 -15.89
CA LEU A 151 34.22 18.09 -14.60
C LEU A 151 34.15 17.03 -13.48
N PHE A 152 33.49 15.88 -13.74
CA PHE A 152 33.35 14.84 -12.73
C PHE A 152 34.62 13.98 -12.57
N GLU A 153 35.45 13.85 -13.61
CA GLU A 153 36.78 13.26 -13.48
C GLU A 153 37.73 14.14 -12.60
N GLU A 154 37.72 15.45 -12.79
CA GLU A 154 38.48 16.40 -11.95
C GLU A 154 38.02 16.38 -10.49
N LYS A 155 36.72 16.18 -10.25
CA LYS A 155 36.16 16.04 -8.89
C LYS A 155 36.36 14.63 -8.30
N GLY A 156 36.85 13.66 -9.04
CA GLY A 156 37.05 12.28 -8.60
C GLY A 156 35.76 11.47 -8.47
N GLU A 157 34.66 11.92 -9.08
CA GLU A 157 33.32 11.34 -8.98
C GLU A 157 33.12 10.20 -10.01
N LYS A 158 33.77 9.06 -9.79
CA LYS A 158 33.78 7.93 -10.75
C LYS A 158 32.39 7.43 -11.12
N PHE A 159 31.43 7.38 -10.18
CA PHE A 159 30.06 6.93 -10.45
C PHE A 159 29.30 7.94 -11.32
N LYS A 160 29.52 9.24 -11.10
CA LYS A 160 28.96 10.29 -11.95
C LYS A 160 29.51 10.20 -13.37
N VAL A 161 30.81 10.00 -13.52
CA VAL A 161 31.44 9.77 -14.84
C VAL A 161 30.84 8.57 -15.56
N GLU A 162 30.62 7.45 -14.85
CA GLU A 162 29.98 6.25 -15.42
C GLU A 162 28.56 6.55 -15.90
N ILE A 163 27.76 7.27 -15.09
CA ILE A 163 26.38 7.63 -15.48
C ILE A 163 26.39 8.56 -16.70
N VAL A 164 27.25 9.57 -16.73
CA VAL A 164 27.37 10.49 -17.88
C VAL A 164 27.74 9.76 -19.15
N LYS A 165 28.71 8.82 -19.10
CA LYS A 165 29.08 7.97 -20.24
C LYS A 165 27.91 7.09 -20.72
N ASP A 166 27.10 6.55 -19.81
CA ASP A 166 25.88 5.81 -20.16
C ASP A 166 24.85 6.69 -20.86
N ILE A 167 24.62 7.89 -20.36
CA ILE A 167 23.70 8.85 -20.97
C ILE A 167 24.18 9.24 -22.38
N ALA A 168 25.46 9.52 -22.54
CA ALA A 168 26.08 9.82 -23.85
C ALA A 168 25.93 8.67 -24.83
N SER A 169 26.10 7.41 -24.38
CA SER A 169 25.94 6.20 -25.22
C SER A 169 24.52 6.03 -25.78
N ARG A 170 23.53 6.64 -25.15
CA ARG A 170 22.12 6.67 -25.61
C ARG A 170 21.80 7.83 -26.55
N GLY A 171 22.82 8.61 -26.97
CA GLY A 171 22.69 9.67 -27.96
C GLY A 171 22.45 11.08 -27.41
N ALA A 172 22.51 11.27 -26.09
CA ALA A 172 22.45 12.62 -25.54
C ALA A 172 23.76 13.40 -25.83
N THR A 173 23.64 14.65 -26.21
CA THR A 173 24.77 15.54 -26.55
C THR A 173 25.10 16.55 -25.47
N THR A 174 24.13 16.88 -24.64
CA THR A 174 24.25 17.85 -23.54
C THR A 174 23.73 17.27 -22.22
N LEU A 175 24.20 17.83 -21.12
CA LEU A 175 23.80 17.48 -19.76
C LEU A 175 23.40 18.76 -18.99
N THR A 176 22.36 18.68 -18.20
CA THR A 176 21.96 19.77 -17.31
C THR A 176 22.63 19.61 -15.96
N LEU A 177 23.34 20.65 -15.53
CA LEU A 177 23.91 20.81 -14.19
C LEU A 177 23.06 21.75 -13.36
N TYR A 178 23.01 21.49 -12.07
CA TYR A 178 22.51 22.40 -11.06
C TYR A 178 23.58 22.68 -9.99
N THR A 179 23.77 23.93 -9.69
CA THR A 179 24.69 24.37 -8.62
C THR A 179 23.92 25.11 -7.54
N HIS A 180 24.33 24.93 -6.29
CA HIS A 180 23.96 25.80 -5.18
C HIS A 180 25.19 26.01 -4.27
N GLY A 181 25.52 27.25 -4.02
CA GLY A 181 26.81 27.56 -3.40
C GLY A 181 27.99 27.09 -4.26
N ASP A 182 28.83 26.28 -3.66
CA ASP A 182 30.04 25.68 -4.29
C ASP A 182 29.83 24.23 -4.76
N TRP A 183 28.65 23.69 -4.51
CA TRP A 183 28.32 22.28 -4.87
C TRP A 183 27.60 22.19 -6.22
N VAL A 184 27.90 21.15 -6.98
CA VAL A 184 27.34 20.91 -8.30
C VAL A 184 26.99 19.44 -8.48
N ASP A 185 25.83 19.20 -9.09
CA ASP A 185 25.40 17.88 -9.55
C ASP A 185 24.61 18.00 -10.87
N PHE A 186 24.38 16.87 -11.53
CA PHE A 186 23.50 16.81 -12.68
C PHE A 186 22.18 16.13 -12.35
N CYS A 187 21.10 16.67 -12.88
CA CYS A 187 19.79 16.04 -12.86
C CYS A 187 18.89 16.62 -13.97
N LEU A 188 17.73 16.02 -14.16
CA LEU A 188 16.75 16.48 -15.15
C LEU A 188 16.03 17.76 -14.71
N GLY A 189 16.01 18.06 -13.41
CA GLY A 189 15.23 19.15 -12.82
C GLY A 189 13.72 18.88 -12.88
N PRO A 190 12.88 19.91 -12.64
CA PRO A 190 13.26 21.24 -12.19
C PRO A 190 13.74 21.29 -10.73
N HIS A 191 14.23 22.47 -10.32
CA HIS A 191 14.51 22.81 -8.92
C HIS A 191 13.72 24.05 -8.47
N ALA A 192 13.51 24.17 -7.17
CA ALA A 192 12.99 25.41 -6.58
C ALA A 192 13.97 26.58 -6.80
N PRO A 193 13.51 27.84 -6.69
CA PRO A 193 14.39 28.99 -6.89
C PRO A 193 15.60 29.05 -5.98
N SER A 194 15.52 28.48 -4.79
CA SER A 194 16.62 28.49 -3.81
C SER A 194 16.44 27.41 -2.74
N THR A 195 17.53 27.06 -2.04
CA THR A 195 17.52 26.08 -0.93
C THR A 195 16.55 26.49 0.19
N GLY A 196 16.35 27.79 0.42
CA GLY A 196 15.40 28.28 1.43
C GLY A 196 13.93 27.94 1.18
N LYS A 197 13.58 27.48 -0.03
CA LYS A 197 12.23 26.99 -0.34
C LYS A 197 11.95 25.58 0.21
N ILE A 198 12.98 24.83 0.57
CA ILE A 198 12.85 23.45 1.10
C ILE A 198 12.17 23.46 2.46
N GLY A 199 12.46 24.45 3.33
CA GLY A 199 11.92 24.53 4.68
C GLY A 199 12.77 23.76 5.70
N VAL A 200 12.50 22.47 5.94
CA VAL A 200 13.24 21.67 6.93
C VAL A 200 13.46 20.24 6.43
N ILE A 201 14.66 19.71 6.69
CA ILE A 201 15.03 18.32 6.38
C ILE A 201 15.12 17.51 7.68
N LYS A 202 14.70 16.25 7.60
CA LYS A 202 14.93 15.21 8.62
C LYS A 202 15.55 13.98 7.97
N LEU A 203 16.68 13.50 8.50
CA LEU A 203 17.25 12.21 8.13
C LEU A 203 16.64 11.09 8.99
N LEU A 204 16.33 9.97 8.37
CA LEU A 204 15.53 8.90 8.98
C LEU A 204 16.36 7.67 9.33
N SER A 205 17.16 7.17 8.39
CA SER A 205 17.94 5.94 8.55
C SER A 205 19.00 5.78 7.47
N THR A 206 19.85 4.76 7.65
CA THR A 206 20.79 4.29 6.63
C THR A 206 20.55 2.83 6.31
N SER A 207 20.89 2.42 5.08
CA SER A 207 20.97 1.01 4.67
C SER A 207 22.07 0.79 3.65
N GLY A 208 22.48 -0.48 3.45
CA GLY A 208 23.29 -0.87 2.30
C GLY A 208 22.46 -0.96 1.02
N ALA A 209 23.04 -0.59 -0.11
CA ALA A 209 22.48 -0.80 -1.44
C ALA A 209 23.59 -1.16 -2.41
N TYR A 210 23.37 -2.09 -3.33
CA TYR A 210 24.35 -2.38 -4.36
C TYR A 210 24.20 -1.43 -5.53
N TRP A 211 25.33 -0.96 -6.08
CA TRP A 211 25.34 -0.14 -7.28
C TRP A 211 24.55 -0.80 -8.42
N ARG A 212 23.58 -0.07 -8.98
CA ARG A 212 22.65 -0.58 -10.01
C ARG A 212 21.85 -1.83 -9.61
N GLY A 213 21.69 -2.09 -8.32
CA GLY A 213 20.94 -3.24 -7.81
C GLY A 213 21.62 -4.61 -8.00
N ASP A 214 22.84 -4.68 -8.48
CA ASP A 214 23.58 -5.92 -8.70
C ASP A 214 24.56 -6.18 -7.55
N HIS A 215 24.38 -7.30 -6.85
CA HIS A 215 25.18 -7.70 -5.70
C HIS A 215 26.68 -7.92 -6.01
N ARG A 216 27.05 -7.99 -7.29
CA ARG A 216 28.44 -8.08 -7.75
C ARG A 216 29.13 -6.71 -7.80
N ASN A 217 28.35 -5.62 -7.78
CA ASN A 217 28.85 -4.26 -7.80
C ASN A 217 29.18 -3.75 -6.39
N PRO A 218 29.93 -2.63 -6.28
CA PRO A 218 30.25 -2.03 -4.99
C PRO A 218 29.01 -1.78 -4.14
N MET A 219 29.13 -2.04 -2.83
CA MET A 219 28.10 -1.70 -1.87
C MET A 219 28.15 -0.19 -1.58
N LEU A 220 27.03 0.46 -1.76
CA LEU A 220 26.79 1.85 -1.43
C LEU A 220 26.11 1.95 -0.08
N GLN A 221 26.15 3.14 0.49
CA GLN A 221 25.43 3.49 1.69
C GLN A 221 24.30 4.45 1.33
N ARG A 222 23.07 4.01 1.56
CA ARG A 222 21.86 4.77 1.29
C ARG A 222 21.45 5.51 2.54
N ILE A 223 21.30 6.81 2.45
CA ILE A 223 20.68 7.66 3.48
C ILE A 223 19.26 7.97 3.06
N TYR A 224 18.29 7.67 3.95
CA TYR A 224 16.89 8.04 3.78
C TYR A 224 16.61 9.34 4.55
N GLY A 225 15.86 10.23 3.92
CA GLY A 225 15.43 11.47 4.50
C GLY A 225 14.05 11.89 4.02
N THR A 226 13.53 12.95 4.63
CA THR A 226 12.32 13.64 4.19
C THR A 226 12.48 15.15 4.34
N ALA A 227 11.64 15.90 3.63
CA ALA A 227 11.60 17.35 3.73
C ALA A 227 10.15 17.84 3.79
N PHE A 228 9.95 18.94 4.51
CA PHE A 228 8.66 19.62 4.64
C PHE A 228 8.85 21.13 4.59
N PHE A 229 7.80 21.86 4.17
CA PHE A 229 7.83 23.33 4.10
C PHE A 229 7.95 23.99 5.47
N ASP A 230 7.50 23.32 6.54
CA ASP A 230 7.56 23.84 7.90
C ASP A 230 7.77 22.73 8.95
N LYS A 231 8.22 23.17 10.15
CA LYS A 231 8.50 22.25 11.26
C LYS A 231 7.27 21.53 11.78
N LYS A 232 6.08 22.14 11.73
CA LYS A 232 4.84 21.54 12.22
C LYS A 232 4.44 20.33 11.38
N ALA A 233 4.54 20.47 10.05
CA ALA A 233 4.30 19.36 9.12
C ALA A 233 5.30 18.23 9.34
N LEU A 234 6.58 18.54 9.57
CA LEU A 234 7.60 17.55 9.92
C LEU A 234 7.28 16.84 11.26
N GLU A 235 6.92 17.58 12.30
CA GLU A 235 6.57 17.02 13.61
C GLU A 235 5.36 16.06 13.52
N GLN A 236 4.34 16.44 12.75
CA GLN A 236 3.19 15.58 12.46
C GLN A 236 3.61 14.29 11.75
N TYR A 237 4.51 14.39 10.76
CA TYR A 237 5.05 13.23 10.06
C TYR A 237 5.84 12.31 11.00
N VAL A 238 6.76 12.87 11.79
CA VAL A 238 7.57 12.09 12.75
C VAL A 238 6.68 11.38 13.76
N THR A 239 5.70 12.09 14.34
CA THR A 239 4.72 11.49 15.27
C THR A 239 3.96 10.34 14.60
N ARG A 240 3.50 10.54 13.36
CA ARG A 240 2.82 9.49 12.58
C ARG A 240 3.73 8.27 12.36
N MET A 241 4.99 8.49 12.03
CA MET A 241 5.97 7.41 11.81
C MET A 241 6.30 6.64 13.10
N GLU A 242 6.40 7.34 14.22
CA GLU A 242 6.60 6.71 15.54
C GLU A 242 5.38 5.85 15.93
N GLU A 243 4.17 6.37 15.73
CA GLU A 243 2.95 5.59 15.93
C GLU A 243 2.87 4.38 15.00
N ALA A 244 3.27 4.53 13.72
CA ALA A 244 3.37 3.41 12.78
C ALA A 244 4.32 2.31 13.29
N ARG A 245 5.50 2.69 13.81
CA ARG A 245 6.46 1.73 14.38
C ARG A 245 5.92 1.01 15.62
N LYS A 246 5.20 1.72 16.49
CA LYS A 246 4.58 1.12 17.69
C LYS A 246 3.49 0.11 17.31
N ARG A 247 2.78 0.35 16.19
CA ARG A 247 1.67 -0.47 15.70
C ARG A 247 2.08 -1.54 14.70
N ASP A 248 3.36 -1.61 14.32
CA ASP A 248 3.85 -2.58 13.33
C ASP A 248 3.35 -4.00 13.64
N HIS A 249 2.62 -4.60 12.69
CA HIS A 249 2.01 -5.92 12.86
C HIS A 249 3.02 -7.04 13.15
N ARG A 250 4.27 -6.90 12.70
CA ARG A 250 5.35 -7.88 12.97
C ARG A 250 5.73 -7.87 14.44
N LYS A 251 5.78 -6.67 15.04
CA LYS A 251 6.05 -6.47 16.46
C LYS A 251 4.86 -6.93 17.30
N LEU A 252 3.69 -6.36 17.04
CA LEU A 252 2.47 -6.68 17.79
C LEU A 252 2.04 -8.14 17.62
N GLY A 253 2.19 -8.70 16.41
CA GLY A 253 1.90 -10.11 16.15
C GLY A 253 2.72 -11.06 16.99
N LYS A 254 4.01 -10.74 17.22
CA LYS A 254 4.89 -11.49 18.14
C LYS A 254 4.51 -11.27 19.60
N GLU A 255 4.29 -10.01 20.02
CA GLU A 255 3.94 -9.66 21.42
C GLU A 255 2.59 -10.26 21.86
N LEU A 256 1.62 -10.30 20.95
CA LEU A 256 0.28 -10.86 21.17
C LEU A 256 0.19 -12.36 20.87
N ASP A 257 1.29 -12.97 20.43
CA ASP A 257 1.37 -14.38 20.07
C ASP A 257 0.32 -14.76 18.99
N LEU A 258 0.37 -14.08 17.84
CA LEU A 258 -0.57 -14.31 16.73
C LEU A 258 0.04 -15.15 15.60
N PHE A 259 1.29 -14.90 15.22
CA PHE A 259 1.97 -15.62 14.15
C PHE A 259 3.49 -15.51 14.26
N HIS A 260 4.18 -16.42 13.54
CA HIS A 260 5.63 -16.45 13.40
C HIS A 260 6.04 -16.67 11.95
N PHE A 261 7.23 -16.22 11.58
CA PHE A 261 7.90 -16.59 10.33
C PHE A 261 9.13 -17.45 10.64
N HIS A 262 9.46 -18.36 9.74
CA HIS A 262 10.62 -19.22 9.89
C HIS A 262 11.42 -19.32 8.57
N GLN A 263 12.74 -19.49 8.66
CA GLN A 263 13.63 -19.54 7.50
C GLN A 263 13.32 -20.69 6.52
N PHE A 264 12.70 -21.78 6.98
CA PHE A 264 12.32 -22.92 6.14
C PHE A 264 11.04 -22.67 5.33
N ALA A 265 10.27 -21.63 5.67
CA ALA A 265 9.09 -21.22 4.94
C ALA A 265 9.09 -19.68 4.72
N PRO A 266 10.05 -19.17 3.92
CA PRO A 266 10.21 -17.72 3.74
C PRO A 266 8.99 -17.12 3.05
N GLY A 267 8.39 -16.12 3.68
CA GLY A 267 7.18 -15.47 3.18
C GLY A 267 5.89 -16.25 3.42
N SER A 268 5.89 -17.23 4.35
CA SER A 268 4.70 -17.98 4.77
C SER A 268 4.56 -17.93 6.29
N ALA A 269 3.39 -17.55 6.78
CA ALA A 269 3.15 -17.40 8.21
C ALA A 269 2.80 -18.73 8.89
N PHE A 270 3.34 -18.95 10.08
CA PHE A 270 2.88 -19.97 11.03
C PHE A 270 1.92 -19.31 12.00
N TRP A 271 0.66 -19.69 11.96
CA TRP A 271 -0.38 -19.16 12.82
C TRP A 271 -0.39 -19.88 14.16
N THR A 272 -0.34 -19.13 15.25
CA THR A 272 -0.52 -19.67 16.61
C THR A 272 -2.00 -20.01 16.87
N PRO A 273 -2.36 -20.63 18.00
CA PRO A 273 -3.77 -20.83 18.36
C PRO A 273 -4.59 -19.53 18.38
N LYS A 274 -4.04 -18.44 18.91
CA LYS A 274 -4.70 -17.12 18.90
C LYS A 274 -4.82 -16.52 17.49
N GLY A 275 -3.76 -16.61 16.71
CA GLY A 275 -3.77 -16.16 15.33
C GLY A 275 -4.73 -16.98 14.45
N THR A 276 -4.77 -18.31 14.65
CA THR A 276 -5.73 -19.18 13.98
C THR A 276 -7.18 -18.83 14.33
N THR A 277 -7.43 -18.47 15.60
CA THR A 277 -8.77 -18.02 16.03
C THR A 277 -9.16 -16.72 15.33
N LEU A 278 -8.25 -15.73 15.26
CA LEU A 278 -8.48 -14.47 14.54
C LEU A 278 -8.76 -14.72 13.06
N TYR A 279 -7.93 -15.54 12.42
CA TYR A 279 -8.06 -15.93 11.01
C TYR A 279 -9.42 -16.60 10.73
N ASN A 280 -9.78 -17.62 11.52
CA ASN A 280 -11.02 -18.36 11.35
C ASN A 280 -12.25 -17.49 11.65
N THR A 281 -12.17 -16.55 12.57
CA THR A 281 -13.23 -15.58 12.83
C THR A 281 -13.52 -14.73 11.58
N LEU A 282 -12.48 -14.19 10.94
CA LEU A 282 -12.62 -13.43 9.68
C LEU A 282 -13.12 -14.32 8.54
N ALA A 283 -12.63 -15.56 8.44
CA ALA A 283 -13.07 -16.53 7.44
C ALA A 283 -14.55 -16.86 7.59
N THR A 284 -15.01 -17.07 8.82
CA THR A 284 -16.42 -17.35 9.13
C THR A 284 -17.29 -16.11 8.87
N PHE A 285 -16.82 -14.92 9.23
CA PHE A 285 -17.51 -13.67 8.94
C PHE A 285 -17.76 -13.49 7.45
N MET A 286 -16.72 -13.67 6.62
CA MET A 286 -16.86 -13.57 5.17
C MET A 286 -17.78 -14.64 4.60
N ARG A 287 -17.69 -15.91 5.05
CA ARG A 287 -18.58 -16.98 4.60
C ARG A 287 -20.05 -16.69 4.90
N ARG A 288 -20.32 -16.15 6.09
CA ARG A 288 -21.67 -15.73 6.46
C ARG A 288 -22.19 -14.67 5.48
N LEU A 289 -21.44 -13.60 5.27
CA LEU A 289 -21.83 -12.49 4.40
C LEU A 289 -22.00 -12.93 2.94
N THR A 290 -21.10 -13.76 2.43
CA THR A 290 -21.19 -14.28 1.05
C THR A 290 -22.40 -15.22 0.89
N SER A 291 -22.67 -16.09 1.86
CA SER A 291 -23.86 -16.94 1.86
C SER A 291 -25.17 -16.13 1.87
N GLU A 292 -25.26 -15.09 2.72
CA GLU A 292 -26.42 -14.17 2.78
C GLU A 292 -26.66 -13.43 1.46
N THR A 293 -25.60 -13.21 0.67
CA THR A 293 -25.65 -12.44 -0.60
C THR A 293 -25.67 -13.34 -1.85
N GLY A 294 -25.90 -14.65 -1.68
CA GLY A 294 -26.14 -15.61 -2.76
C GLY A 294 -24.88 -16.08 -3.48
N TYR A 295 -23.72 -16.06 -2.82
CA TYR A 295 -22.52 -16.74 -3.32
C TYR A 295 -22.53 -18.22 -2.93
N VAL A 296 -21.96 -19.04 -3.80
CA VAL A 296 -21.74 -20.48 -3.60
C VAL A 296 -20.26 -20.73 -3.36
N GLU A 297 -19.91 -21.28 -2.19
CA GLU A 297 -18.52 -21.64 -1.89
C GLU A 297 -18.13 -22.92 -2.65
N ILE A 298 -17.00 -22.87 -3.34
CA ILE A 298 -16.38 -24.03 -4.00
C ILE A 298 -14.95 -24.20 -3.50
N LYS A 299 -14.38 -25.38 -3.73
CA LYS A 299 -12.97 -25.68 -3.51
C LYS A 299 -12.35 -26.24 -4.77
N THR A 300 -11.11 -25.80 -5.06
CA THR A 300 -10.40 -26.21 -6.26
C THR A 300 -9.00 -26.73 -5.91
N PRO A 301 -8.36 -27.54 -6.76
CA PRO A 301 -7.00 -28.02 -6.54
C PRO A 301 -6.00 -26.88 -6.36
N LEU A 302 -4.86 -27.18 -5.72
CA LEU A 302 -3.75 -26.25 -5.58
C LEU A 302 -2.70 -26.39 -6.68
N LEU A 303 -2.54 -27.60 -7.18
CA LEU A 303 -1.55 -27.95 -8.21
C LEU A 303 -2.24 -28.16 -9.55
N PHE A 304 -1.76 -27.49 -10.58
CA PHE A 304 -2.29 -27.58 -11.94
C PHE A 304 -1.17 -27.77 -12.96
N ASN A 305 -1.49 -28.47 -14.03
CA ASN A 305 -0.65 -28.60 -15.23
C ASN A 305 -0.53 -27.25 -15.95
N LYS A 306 0.62 -27.02 -16.61
CA LYS A 306 0.94 -25.78 -17.34
C LYS A 306 -0.11 -25.41 -18.41
N GLY A 307 -0.79 -26.40 -19.01
CA GLY A 307 -1.83 -26.16 -20.01
C GLY A 307 -2.94 -25.21 -19.54
N LEU A 308 -3.30 -25.27 -18.24
CA LEU A 308 -4.25 -24.31 -17.67
C LEU A 308 -3.74 -22.88 -17.75
N TRP A 309 -2.46 -22.70 -17.50
CA TRP A 309 -1.81 -21.37 -17.47
C TRP A 309 -1.55 -20.84 -18.88
N GLU A 310 -1.38 -21.71 -19.86
CA GLU A 310 -1.31 -21.37 -21.29
C GLU A 310 -2.66 -20.89 -21.80
N ILE A 311 -3.75 -21.62 -21.50
CA ILE A 311 -5.11 -21.21 -21.84
C ILE A 311 -5.45 -19.85 -21.23
N SER A 312 -5.18 -19.67 -19.95
CA SER A 312 -5.51 -18.43 -19.23
C SER A 312 -4.55 -17.26 -19.54
N GLY A 313 -3.43 -17.49 -20.22
CA GLY A 313 -2.43 -16.47 -20.55
C GLY A 313 -1.42 -16.19 -19.43
N HIS A 314 -1.57 -16.80 -18.26
CA HIS A 314 -0.65 -16.59 -17.13
C HIS A 314 0.77 -17.08 -17.43
N TRP A 315 0.92 -18.16 -18.21
CA TRP A 315 2.24 -18.69 -18.57
C TRP A 315 3.09 -17.68 -19.32
N GLY A 316 2.50 -16.89 -20.22
CA GLY A 316 3.21 -15.87 -20.97
C GLY A 316 3.41 -14.54 -20.25
N LYS A 317 2.54 -14.19 -19.29
CA LYS A 317 2.50 -12.86 -18.67
C LYS A 317 2.89 -12.84 -17.19
N TYR A 318 2.87 -14.00 -16.52
CA TYR A 318 2.97 -14.08 -15.06
C TYR A 318 3.91 -15.19 -14.57
N LYS A 319 4.57 -15.93 -15.46
CA LYS A 319 5.42 -17.11 -15.14
C LYS A 319 6.47 -16.84 -14.08
N GLU A 320 7.12 -15.69 -14.10
CA GLU A 320 8.16 -15.31 -13.15
C GLU A 320 7.66 -15.25 -11.69
N ASN A 321 6.36 -15.00 -11.52
CA ASN A 321 5.71 -14.95 -10.21
C ASN A 321 5.07 -16.28 -9.80
N MET A 322 5.33 -17.39 -10.51
CA MET A 322 4.75 -18.71 -10.23
C MET A 322 5.79 -19.64 -9.60
N PHE A 323 5.36 -20.46 -8.65
CA PHE A 323 6.14 -21.61 -8.19
C PHE A 323 5.93 -22.77 -9.14
N LEU A 324 6.97 -23.09 -9.90
CA LEU A 324 6.95 -24.22 -10.83
C LEU A 324 7.38 -25.50 -10.12
N VAL A 325 6.70 -26.60 -10.44
CA VAL A 325 6.94 -27.93 -9.85
C VAL A 325 7.44 -28.85 -10.95
N LEU A 326 8.58 -29.50 -10.70
CA LEU A 326 9.18 -30.45 -11.59
C LEU A 326 8.33 -31.72 -11.61
N ASP A 327 7.92 -32.15 -12.79
CA ASP A 327 7.36 -33.49 -12.98
C ASP A 327 8.51 -34.51 -13.05
N SER A 328 8.46 -35.49 -12.16
CA SER A 328 9.51 -36.53 -12.08
C SER A 328 9.47 -37.52 -13.27
N GLU A 329 8.35 -37.60 -13.98
CA GLU A 329 8.19 -38.51 -15.13
C GLU A 329 8.73 -37.86 -16.40
N SER A 330 8.39 -36.61 -16.67
CA SER A 330 8.86 -35.87 -17.86
C SER A 330 10.22 -35.23 -17.67
N GLY A 331 10.63 -34.93 -16.43
CA GLY A 331 11.83 -34.17 -16.13
C GLY A 331 11.69 -32.67 -16.44
N GLU A 332 10.46 -32.18 -16.71
CA GLU A 332 10.16 -30.79 -17.03
C GLU A 332 9.33 -30.12 -15.93
N HIS A 333 9.29 -28.78 -15.93
CA HIS A 333 8.43 -28.01 -15.04
C HIS A 333 7.03 -27.89 -15.63
N ASP A 334 6.27 -28.98 -15.59
CA ASP A 334 4.95 -29.08 -16.21
C ASP A 334 3.79 -28.74 -15.28
N PHE A 335 4.07 -28.54 -14.00
CA PHE A 335 3.09 -28.17 -13.00
C PHE A 335 3.44 -26.86 -12.29
N SER A 336 2.47 -26.23 -11.69
CA SER A 336 2.68 -25.11 -10.76
C SER A 336 1.64 -25.08 -9.65
N LEU A 337 2.04 -24.49 -8.51
CA LEU A 337 1.07 -24.06 -7.52
C LEU A 337 0.27 -22.88 -8.07
N LYS A 338 -1.04 -22.84 -7.84
CA LYS A 338 -1.90 -21.78 -8.36
C LYS A 338 -1.54 -20.41 -7.74
N PRO A 339 -1.25 -19.39 -8.57
CA PRO A 339 -1.05 -18.02 -8.10
C PRO A 339 -2.36 -17.22 -8.01
N MET A 340 -3.44 -17.72 -8.65
CA MET A 340 -4.77 -17.11 -8.76
C MET A 340 -5.84 -18.21 -8.83
N ASN A 341 -7.08 -17.91 -8.42
CA ASN A 341 -8.19 -18.86 -8.45
C ASN A 341 -8.98 -18.81 -9.76
N CYS A 342 -8.92 -17.71 -10.52
CA CYS A 342 -9.76 -17.49 -11.69
C CYS A 342 -9.75 -18.64 -12.70
N PRO A 343 -8.61 -19.21 -13.15
CA PRO A 343 -8.64 -20.29 -14.14
C PRO A 343 -9.36 -21.53 -13.63
N SER A 344 -9.22 -21.85 -12.34
CA SER A 344 -9.91 -23.03 -11.75
C SER A 344 -11.42 -22.83 -11.62
N HIS A 345 -11.88 -21.59 -11.36
CA HIS A 345 -13.31 -21.26 -11.34
C HIS A 345 -13.91 -21.32 -12.75
N HIS A 346 -13.15 -20.93 -13.79
CA HIS A 346 -13.59 -21.04 -15.18
C HIS A 346 -13.77 -22.51 -15.59
N ILE A 347 -12.85 -23.41 -15.19
CA ILE A 347 -13.02 -24.86 -15.38
C ILE A 347 -14.29 -25.36 -14.68
N TYR A 348 -14.53 -24.92 -13.42
CA TYR A 348 -15.70 -25.32 -12.66
C TYR A 348 -17.00 -24.87 -13.34
N TYR A 349 -17.06 -23.62 -13.83
CA TYR A 349 -18.19 -23.14 -14.60
C TYR A 349 -18.45 -24.02 -15.84
N GLY A 350 -17.42 -24.42 -16.56
CA GLY A 350 -17.49 -25.24 -17.77
C GLY A 350 -17.98 -26.69 -17.54
N PHE A 351 -18.08 -27.18 -16.29
CA PHE A 351 -18.57 -28.53 -16.01
C PHE A 351 -20.06 -28.71 -16.29
N LYS A 352 -20.83 -27.64 -16.41
CA LYS A 352 -22.28 -27.67 -16.63
C LYS A 352 -22.68 -26.69 -17.72
N LYS A 353 -23.77 -27.00 -18.42
CA LYS A 353 -24.44 -26.01 -19.27
C LYS A 353 -25.28 -25.09 -18.39
N HIS A 354 -25.23 -23.82 -18.65
CA HIS A 354 -25.95 -22.76 -17.94
C HIS A 354 -26.98 -22.11 -18.86
N SER A 355 -28.06 -21.61 -18.29
CA SER A 355 -29.03 -20.75 -18.98
C SER A 355 -28.95 -19.31 -18.40
N TYR A 356 -29.54 -18.36 -19.09
CA TYR A 356 -29.67 -16.98 -18.60
C TYR A 356 -30.38 -16.90 -17.24
N ARG A 357 -31.19 -17.90 -16.87
CA ARG A 357 -31.87 -17.98 -15.57
C ARG A 357 -30.96 -18.35 -14.41
N ASP A 358 -29.82 -18.98 -14.70
CA ASP A 358 -28.82 -19.38 -13.72
C ASP A 358 -27.86 -18.22 -13.40
N LEU A 359 -27.93 -17.13 -14.22
CA LEU A 359 -27.07 -15.96 -14.05
C LEU A 359 -27.78 -14.83 -13.28
N PRO A 360 -27.08 -14.11 -12.42
CA PRO A 360 -25.64 -14.20 -12.16
C PRO A 360 -25.28 -15.39 -11.25
N LEU A 361 -24.30 -16.19 -11.67
CA LEU A 361 -23.70 -17.24 -10.87
C LEU A 361 -22.47 -16.70 -10.14
N ARG A 362 -22.51 -16.70 -8.80
CA ARG A 362 -21.44 -16.14 -7.94
C ARG A 362 -20.69 -17.27 -7.25
N LEU A 363 -19.51 -17.62 -7.77
CA LEU A 363 -18.63 -18.64 -7.19
C LEU A 363 -17.62 -17.95 -6.26
N HIS A 364 -17.49 -18.47 -5.04
CA HIS A 364 -16.62 -17.95 -4.01
C HIS A 364 -15.70 -19.04 -3.47
N THR A 365 -14.47 -18.68 -3.11
CA THR A 365 -13.51 -19.58 -2.46
C THR A 365 -12.68 -18.86 -1.42
N GLN A 366 -12.18 -19.60 -0.43
CA GLN A 366 -11.14 -19.20 0.50
C GLN A 366 -9.98 -20.20 0.39
N ASP A 367 -9.44 -20.30 -0.80
CA ASP A 367 -8.34 -21.21 -1.10
C ASP A 367 -6.97 -20.53 -0.94
N VAL A 368 -5.98 -21.34 -0.62
CA VAL A 368 -4.58 -20.92 -0.51
C VAL A 368 -3.99 -20.70 -1.90
N LEU A 369 -3.24 -19.62 -2.05
CA LEU A 369 -2.51 -19.21 -3.25
C LEU A 369 -1.03 -19.07 -2.95
N HIS A 370 -0.20 -19.20 -3.99
CA HIS A 370 1.24 -19.07 -3.88
C HIS A 370 1.80 -18.17 -4.97
N ARG A 371 2.57 -17.14 -4.57
CA ARG A 371 3.27 -16.26 -5.51
C ARG A 371 4.75 -16.22 -5.16
N ASN A 372 5.60 -16.37 -6.18
CA ASN A 372 7.06 -16.33 -6.02
C ASN A 372 7.56 -14.89 -5.90
N GLU A 373 7.16 -14.22 -4.83
CA GLU A 373 7.60 -12.86 -4.53
C GLU A 373 9.11 -12.84 -4.25
N ALA A 374 9.81 -11.81 -4.75
CA ALA A 374 11.24 -11.63 -4.49
C ALA A 374 11.51 -11.48 -2.98
N ALA A 375 12.61 -12.06 -2.50
CA ALA A 375 12.93 -12.04 -1.06
C ALA A 375 12.99 -10.62 -0.47
N GLY A 376 13.51 -9.65 -1.22
CA GLY A 376 13.61 -8.25 -0.79
C GLY A 376 12.27 -7.49 -0.77
N SER A 377 11.21 -8.04 -1.36
CA SER A 377 9.88 -7.43 -1.37
C SER A 377 8.96 -7.92 -0.25
N LEU A 378 9.38 -8.94 0.52
CA LEU A 378 8.56 -9.49 1.60
C LEU A 378 8.39 -8.48 2.74
N GLY A 379 7.16 -8.33 3.23
CA GLY A 379 6.78 -7.29 4.20
C GLY A 379 5.95 -7.82 5.37
N GLY A 380 6.42 -8.85 6.09
CA GLY A 380 5.60 -9.51 7.12
C GLY A 380 4.34 -10.12 6.48
N LEU A 381 3.16 -9.90 7.07
CA LEU A 381 1.89 -10.38 6.52
C LEU A 381 1.36 -9.52 5.35
N THR A 382 1.88 -8.30 5.14
CA THR A 382 1.39 -7.41 4.07
C THR A 382 1.82 -7.86 2.67
N ARG A 383 2.95 -8.58 2.57
CA ARG A 383 3.44 -9.18 1.33
C ARG A 383 4.13 -10.51 1.61
N VAL A 384 3.47 -11.57 1.23
CA VAL A 384 3.80 -12.97 1.53
C VAL A 384 3.89 -13.81 0.26
N ARG A 385 4.46 -15.00 0.36
CA ARG A 385 4.49 -15.98 -0.75
C ARG A 385 3.33 -16.96 -0.72
N GLN A 386 2.79 -17.26 0.47
CA GLN A 386 1.60 -18.06 0.66
C GLN A 386 0.52 -17.21 1.34
N PHE A 387 -0.67 -17.18 0.77
CA PHE A 387 -1.80 -16.40 1.27
C PHE A 387 -3.13 -17.01 0.86
N CYS A 388 -4.20 -16.57 1.51
CA CYS A 388 -5.56 -16.91 1.16
C CYS A 388 -6.33 -15.63 0.77
N GLN A 389 -7.19 -15.71 -0.24
CA GLN A 389 -8.09 -14.63 -0.62
C GLN A 389 -9.54 -14.98 -0.31
N ASP A 390 -10.36 -13.96 -0.06
CA ASP A 390 -11.82 -14.05 -0.09
C ASP A 390 -12.33 -13.90 -1.54
N ASP A 391 -11.78 -14.68 -2.43
CA ASP A 391 -11.91 -14.54 -3.86
C ASP A 391 -13.26 -15.01 -4.38
N ALA A 392 -13.83 -14.28 -5.35
CA ALA A 392 -15.02 -14.72 -6.05
C ALA A 392 -15.04 -14.30 -7.51
N HIS A 393 -15.73 -15.11 -8.31
CA HIS A 393 -15.96 -14.90 -9.73
C HIS A 393 -17.44 -14.92 -10.02
N ILE A 394 -17.96 -13.82 -10.56
CA ILE A 394 -19.37 -13.65 -10.86
C ILE A 394 -19.53 -13.75 -12.37
N TYR A 395 -20.21 -14.78 -12.80
CA TYR A 395 -20.56 -15.00 -14.21
C TYR A 395 -21.93 -14.38 -14.44
N CYS A 396 -22.02 -13.37 -15.27
CA CYS A 396 -23.25 -12.63 -15.49
C CYS A 396 -23.45 -12.21 -16.94
N MET A 397 -24.66 -11.77 -17.25
CA MET A 397 -24.94 -11.07 -18.50
C MET A 397 -24.41 -9.63 -18.40
N GLU A 398 -24.07 -9.01 -19.53
CA GLU A 398 -23.59 -7.63 -19.58
C GLU A 398 -24.58 -6.65 -18.94
N SER A 399 -25.89 -6.87 -19.12
CA SER A 399 -26.96 -6.08 -18.49
C SER A 399 -27.00 -6.16 -16.97
N GLN A 400 -26.31 -7.13 -16.36
CA GLN A 400 -26.29 -7.33 -14.90
C GLN A 400 -25.06 -6.70 -14.23
N ILE A 401 -24.08 -6.16 -15.01
CA ILE A 401 -22.82 -5.63 -14.46
C ILE A 401 -23.09 -4.54 -13.41
N ALA A 402 -23.93 -3.56 -13.71
CA ALA A 402 -24.19 -2.45 -12.77
C ALA A 402 -24.79 -2.91 -11.44
N ASP A 403 -25.69 -3.90 -11.48
CA ASP A 403 -26.31 -4.47 -10.28
C ASP A 403 -25.31 -5.27 -9.47
N GLU A 404 -24.41 -6.01 -10.11
CA GLU A 404 -23.38 -6.80 -9.40
C GLU A 404 -22.31 -5.88 -8.79
N VAL A 405 -21.91 -4.80 -9.46
CA VAL A 405 -21.04 -3.76 -8.87
C VAL A 405 -21.71 -3.14 -7.65
N ARG A 406 -23.00 -2.81 -7.72
CA ARG A 406 -23.76 -2.26 -6.57
C ARG A 406 -23.77 -3.23 -5.38
N ARG A 407 -24.08 -4.50 -5.61
CA ARG A 407 -24.09 -5.54 -4.57
C ARG A 407 -22.72 -5.74 -3.93
N PHE A 408 -21.68 -5.69 -4.75
CA PHE A 408 -20.30 -5.77 -4.27
C PHE A 408 -19.95 -4.59 -3.35
N VAL A 409 -20.26 -3.36 -3.77
CA VAL A 409 -20.02 -2.16 -2.95
C VAL A 409 -20.76 -2.25 -1.62
N GLN A 410 -22.03 -2.68 -1.62
CA GLN A 410 -22.81 -2.89 -0.40
C GLN A 410 -22.18 -3.93 0.54
N LEU A 411 -21.67 -5.03 -0.02
CA LEU A 411 -20.97 -6.06 0.75
C LEU A 411 -19.66 -5.53 1.33
N LEU A 412 -18.89 -4.79 0.53
CA LEU A 412 -17.65 -4.14 0.94
C LEU A 412 -17.89 -3.12 2.07
N ASP A 413 -18.94 -2.29 1.96
CA ASP A 413 -19.34 -1.35 2.99
C ASP A 413 -19.64 -2.03 4.33
N ARG A 414 -20.37 -3.16 4.30
CA ARG A 414 -20.64 -3.96 5.52
C ARG A 414 -19.33 -4.43 6.16
N VAL A 415 -18.40 -4.94 5.37
CA VAL A 415 -17.12 -5.45 5.86
C VAL A 415 -16.25 -4.35 6.46
N TYR A 416 -16.07 -3.26 5.74
CA TYR A 416 -15.18 -2.18 6.20
C TYR A 416 -15.77 -1.38 7.36
N SER A 417 -17.09 -1.17 7.37
CA SER A 417 -17.79 -0.54 8.49
C SER A 417 -17.70 -1.37 9.77
N ALA A 418 -17.74 -2.71 9.67
CA ALA A 418 -17.58 -3.62 10.79
C ALA A 418 -16.27 -3.46 11.57
N VAL A 419 -15.24 -2.94 10.88
CA VAL A 419 -13.90 -2.69 11.44
C VAL A 419 -13.50 -1.21 11.44
N GLY A 420 -14.43 -0.31 11.10
CA GLY A 420 -14.20 1.14 11.11
C GLY A 420 -13.22 1.66 10.07
N LEU A 421 -13.00 0.93 8.98
CA LEU A 421 -12.15 1.34 7.87
C LEU A 421 -12.91 2.23 6.89
N LYS A 422 -12.29 3.36 6.50
CA LYS A 422 -12.77 4.24 5.42
C LYS A 422 -11.99 3.95 4.15
N TYR A 423 -12.60 4.15 2.99
CA TYR A 423 -11.95 3.90 1.70
C TYR A 423 -12.16 5.03 0.70
N ALA A 424 -11.28 5.06 -0.31
CA ALA A 424 -11.41 5.85 -1.54
C ALA A 424 -11.49 4.89 -2.73
N VAL A 425 -12.22 5.30 -3.78
CA VAL A 425 -12.45 4.49 -4.98
C VAL A 425 -11.55 4.97 -6.11
N LYS A 426 -10.97 4.03 -6.85
CA LYS A 426 -10.17 4.28 -8.04
C LYS A 426 -10.68 3.44 -9.20
N LEU A 427 -10.69 4.01 -10.40
CA LEU A 427 -10.94 3.30 -11.65
C LEU A 427 -9.63 3.19 -12.42
N SER A 428 -9.09 1.98 -12.52
CA SER A 428 -7.83 1.68 -13.18
C SER A 428 -8.11 1.14 -14.58
N THR A 429 -7.56 1.82 -15.61
CA THR A 429 -7.82 1.53 -17.01
C THR A 429 -6.70 0.71 -17.67
N ARG A 430 -6.82 0.45 -18.96
CA ARG A 430 -5.97 -0.45 -19.75
C ARG A 430 -4.46 -0.18 -19.62
N PRO A 431 -3.62 -1.19 -19.33
CA PRO A 431 -2.17 -1.09 -19.39
C PRO A 431 -1.67 -1.30 -20.85
N GLU A 432 -0.41 -0.93 -21.13
CA GLU A 432 0.20 -1.18 -22.45
C GLU A 432 0.26 -2.67 -22.79
N ASN A 433 0.66 -3.51 -21.84
CA ASN A 433 0.80 -4.95 -22.01
C ASN A 433 -0.48 -5.68 -21.57
N ARG A 434 -1.48 -5.74 -22.46
CA ARG A 434 -2.80 -6.30 -22.19
C ARG A 434 -3.20 -7.42 -23.14
N LEU A 435 -4.26 -8.14 -22.82
CA LEU A 435 -4.99 -9.06 -23.69
C LEU A 435 -6.22 -8.34 -24.28
N GLY A 436 -6.72 -8.85 -25.41
CA GLY A 436 -7.96 -8.39 -26.04
C GLY A 436 -7.81 -7.17 -26.94
N THR A 437 -8.94 -6.77 -27.54
CA THR A 437 -9.02 -5.64 -28.48
C THR A 437 -9.37 -4.33 -27.77
N ASP A 438 -9.13 -3.20 -28.43
CA ASP A 438 -9.48 -1.89 -27.89
C ASP A 438 -10.99 -1.74 -27.67
N GLU A 439 -11.82 -2.33 -28.55
CA GLU A 439 -13.28 -2.31 -28.43
C GLU A 439 -13.75 -3.07 -27.17
N GLN A 440 -13.11 -4.20 -26.82
CA GLN A 440 -13.42 -4.95 -25.60
C GLN A 440 -13.06 -4.11 -24.37
N TRP A 441 -11.92 -3.41 -24.40
CA TRP A 441 -11.50 -2.53 -23.32
C TRP A 441 -12.40 -1.31 -23.18
N ASP A 442 -12.83 -0.67 -24.29
CA ASP A 442 -13.77 0.46 -24.28
C ASP A 442 -15.11 0.06 -23.64
N ARG A 443 -15.60 -1.14 -23.96
CA ARG A 443 -16.83 -1.69 -23.35
C ARG A 443 -16.65 -1.95 -21.86
N ALA A 444 -15.54 -2.55 -21.46
CA ALA A 444 -15.28 -2.90 -20.07
C ALA A 444 -15.08 -1.65 -19.20
N GLU A 445 -14.26 -0.70 -19.65
CA GLU A 445 -14.04 0.57 -18.96
C GLU A 445 -15.34 1.40 -18.87
N GLY A 446 -16.09 1.46 -19.98
CA GLY A 446 -17.39 2.13 -20.04
C GLY A 446 -18.42 1.49 -19.08
N GLY A 447 -18.45 0.16 -18.99
CA GLY A 447 -19.32 -0.58 -18.08
C GLY A 447 -19.04 -0.29 -16.62
N LEU A 448 -17.78 -0.34 -16.19
CA LEU A 448 -17.39 -0.01 -14.82
C LEU A 448 -17.61 1.47 -14.49
N LYS A 449 -17.28 2.38 -15.41
CA LYS A 449 -17.52 3.81 -15.25
C LYS A 449 -19.02 4.10 -15.05
N THR A 450 -19.87 3.57 -15.92
CA THR A 450 -21.32 3.74 -15.83
C THR A 450 -21.87 3.18 -14.52
N ALA A 451 -21.35 2.04 -14.05
CA ALA A 451 -21.74 1.46 -12.78
C ALA A 451 -21.39 2.40 -11.59
N LEU A 452 -20.17 2.94 -11.54
CA LEU A 452 -19.73 3.88 -10.49
C LEU A 452 -20.57 5.16 -10.50
N GLU A 453 -20.79 5.75 -11.68
CA GLU A 453 -21.60 6.97 -11.86
C GLU A 453 -23.06 6.75 -11.43
N SER A 454 -23.64 5.58 -11.75
CA SER A 454 -25.02 5.22 -11.35
C SER A 454 -25.18 5.07 -9.83
N LEU A 455 -24.08 4.78 -9.10
CA LEU A 455 -24.04 4.70 -7.66
C LEU A 455 -23.73 6.04 -6.98
N GLY A 456 -23.42 7.09 -7.76
CA GLY A 456 -23.00 8.39 -7.23
C GLY A 456 -21.67 8.35 -6.49
N LEU A 457 -20.79 7.37 -6.80
CA LEU A 457 -19.49 7.22 -6.16
C LEU A 457 -18.47 8.14 -6.84
N GLU A 458 -17.80 8.96 -6.04
CA GLU A 458 -16.63 9.70 -6.48
C GLU A 458 -15.44 8.73 -6.63
N TYR A 459 -14.69 8.83 -7.71
CA TYR A 459 -13.53 8.00 -7.96
C TYR A 459 -12.38 8.77 -8.63
N GLU A 460 -11.16 8.32 -8.37
CA GLU A 460 -9.95 8.78 -9.04
C GLU A 460 -9.67 7.89 -10.26
N LEU A 461 -9.41 8.50 -11.43
CA LEU A 461 -9.00 7.74 -12.61
C LEU A 461 -7.50 7.43 -12.53
N LYS A 462 -7.13 6.15 -12.72
CA LYS A 462 -5.74 5.66 -12.79
C LYS A 462 -5.45 5.04 -14.16
N PRO A 463 -4.98 5.84 -15.12
CA PRO A 463 -4.64 5.33 -16.46
C PRO A 463 -3.48 4.33 -16.40
N GLY A 464 -3.64 3.18 -17.08
CA GLY A 464 -2.58 2.20 -17.23
C GLY A 464 -2.41 1.22 -16.06
N ASP A 465 -3.21 1.31 -14.98
CA ASP A 465 -3.08 0.50 -13.77
C ASP A 465 -4.05 -0.71 -13.72
N GLY A 466 -4.77 -0.99 -14.80
CA GLY A 466 -5.65 -2.15 -14.95
C GLY A 466 -4.91 -3.48 -14.93
N ALA A 467 -5.64 -4.57 -14.74
CA ALA A 467 -5.08 -5.91 -14.90
C ALA A 467 -4.83 -6.18 -16.40
N PHE A 468 -3.94 -7.13 -16.72
CA PHE A 468 -3.64 -7.43 -18.14
C PHE A 468 -4.84 -7.99 -18.91
N TYR A 469 -5.90 -8.41 -18.25
CA TYR A 469 -7.11 -9.01 -18.82
C TYR A 469 -8.37 -8.12 -18.68
N GLY A 470 -8.33 -7.04 -17.87
CA GLY A 470 -9.48 -6.15 -17.73
C GLY A 470 -9.24 -4.94 -16.82
N PRO A 471 -10.07 -3.89 -16.96
CA PRO A 471 -10.06 -2.74 -16.08
C PRO A 471 -10.55 -3.13 -14.68
N LYS A 472 -10.21 -2.33 -13.68
CA LYS A 472 -10.57 -2.62 -12.29
C LYS A 472 -11.04 -1.39 -11.51
N ILE A 473 -11.93 -1.64 -10.56
CA ILE A 473 -12.25 -0.71 -9.49
C ILE A 473 -11.43 -1.16 -8.27
N ASP A 474 -10.59 -0.28 -7.74
CA ASP A 474 -9.78 -0.51 -6.54
C ASP A 474 -10.32 0.31 -5.39
N PHE A 475 -10.26 -0.27 -4.18
CA PHE A 475 -10.68 0.36 -2.94
C PHE A 475 -9.48 0.50 -2.01
N ASP A 476 -9.00 1.73 -1.88
CA ASP A 476 -7.90 2.08 -0.98
C ASP A 476 -8.44 2.42 0.39
N VAL A 477 -8.20 1.57 1.37
CA VAL A 477 -8.58 1.84 2.76
C VAL A 477 -7.54 2.71 3.47
N SER A 478 -8.02 3.57 4.36
CA SER A 478 -7.16 4.37 5.25
C SER A 478 -7.18 3.75 6.65
N ASP A 479 -6.01 3.45 7.19
CA ASP A 479 -5.89 2.98 8.57
C ASP A 479 -5.98 4.14 9.59
N SER A 480 -5.94 3.82 10.88
CA SER A 480 -6.09 4.80 11.98
C SER A 480 -4.99 5.87 12.04
N ILE A 481 -3.89 5.70 11.30
CA ILE A 481 -2.79 6.67 11.19
C ILE A 481 -2.68 7.29 9.80
N GLY A 482 -3.69 7.07 8.94
CA GLY A 482 -3.82 7.70 7.63
C GLY A 482 -2.99 7.07 6.51
N ARG A 483 -2.41 5.85 6.70
CA ARG A 483 -1.77 5.13 5.60
C ARG A 483 -2.82 4.50 4.69
N LYS A 484 -2.57 4.52 3.39
CA LYS A 484 -3.46 3.95 2.38
C LYS A 484 -3.02 2.52 2.02
N TRP A 485 -4.01 1.63 1.91
CA TRP A 485 -3.81 0.22 1.58
C TRP A 485 -4.83 -0.21 0.53
N GLN A 486 -4.38 -0.60 -0.64
CA GLN A 486 -5.25 -1.25 -1.62
C GLN A 486 -5.66 -2.63 -1.11
N LEU A 487 -6.93 -2.81 -0.83
CA LEU A 487 -7.53 -4.07 -0.36
C LEU A 487 -8.59 -4.58 -1.31
N GLY A 488 -9.76 -3.95 -1.31
CA GLY A 488 -10.88 -4.34 -2.17
C GLY A 488 -10.57 -4.08 -3.63
N THR A 489 -10.99 -5.01 -4.49
CA THR A 489 -10.89 -4.86 -5.93
C THR A 489 -12.04 -5.57 -6.62
N MET A 490 -12.51 -5.00 -7.74
CA MET A 490 -13.41 -5.65 -8.67
C MET A 490 -12.92 -5.41 -10.10
N GLN A 491 -12.82 -6.48 -10.89
CA GLN A 491 -12.24 -6.46 -12.23
C GLN A 491 -13.25 -7.04 -13.22
N LEU A 492 -13.44 -6.37 -14.35
CA LEU A 492 -14.34 -6.82 -15.40
C LEU A 492 -13.54 -7.47 -16.53
N ASP A 493 -13.83 -8.73 -16.81
CA ASP A 493 -13.09 -9.58 -17.73
C ASP A 493 -13.99 -10.13 -18.85
N TYR A 494 -13.69 -9.75 -20.07
CA TYR A 494 -14.27 -10.32 -21.30
C TYR A 494 -13.36 -11.38 -21.94
N GLN A 495 -12.10 -11.51 -21.49
CA GLN A 495 -11.10 -12.36 -22.12
C GLN A 495 -11.23 -13.82 -21.67
N ALA A 496 -11.44 -14.04 -20.37
CA ALA A 496 -11.54 -15.39 -19.83
C ALA A 496 -12.71 -16.19 -20.43
N PRO A 497 -13.92 -15.64 -20.61
CA PRO A 497 -15.00 -16.38 -21.26
C PRO A 497 -14.66 -16.84 -22.68
N GLU A 498 -13.93 -16.04 -23.45
CA GLU A 498 -13.48 -16.42 -24.79
C GLU A 498 -12.41 -17.52 -24.76
N ARG A 499 -11.41 -17.36 -23.89
CA ARG A 499 -10.26 -18.27 -23.80
C ARG A 499 -10.62 -19.65 -23.25
N PHE A 500 -11.62 -19.72 -22.36
CA PHE A 500 -12.13 -20.96 -21.75
C PHE A 500 -13.38 -21.50 -22.43
N ASP A 501 -13.82 -20.85 -23.52
CA ASP A 501 -15.02 -21.18 -24.28
C ASP A 501 -16.28 -21.32 -23.40
N LEU A 502 -16.45 -20.37 -22.46
CA LEU A 502 -17.58 -20.37 -21.54
C LEU A 502 -18.83 -19.82 -22.22
N THR A 503 -19.95 -20.54 -22.13
CA THR A 503 -21.22 -20.14 -22.71
C THR A 503 -22.39 -20.30 -21.74
N TYR A 504 -23.50 -19.61 -22.03
CA TYR A 504 -24.82 -19.86 -21.45
C TYR A 504 -25.87 -19.78 -22.57
N ILE A 505 -27.02 -20.41 -22.37
CA ILE A 505 -28.15 -20.35 -23.29
C ILE A 505 -29.01 -19.13 -22.93
N GLY A 506 -29.18 -18.22 -23.88
CA GLY A 506 -30.01 -17.03 -23.75
C GLY A 506 -31.50 -17.33 -23.77
N ASP A 507 -32.33 -16.30 -23.60
CA ASP A 507 -33.80 -16.37 -23.74
C ASP A 507 -34.23 -16.56 -25.21
N ASP A 508 -33.36 -16.29 -26.15
CA ASP A 508 -33.46 -16.56 -27.59
C ASP A 508 -33.09 -18.00 -27.96
N ASN A 509 -32.75 -18.85 -27.01
CA ASN A 509 -32.22 -20.21 -27.16
C ASN A 509 -30.88 -20.30 -27.93
N ALA A 510 -30.16 -19.19 -28.09
CA ALA A 510 -28.82 -19.17 -28.66
C ALA A 510 -27.75 -19.23 -27.56
N GLU A 511 -26.53 -19.65 -27.94
CA GLU A 511 -25.37 -19.59 -27.07
C GLU A 511 -24.82 -18.17 -27.01
N HIS A 512 -24.60 -17.68 -25.80
CA HIS A 512 -23.99 -16.39 -25.50
C HIS A 512 -22.79 -16.55 -24.56
N ARG A 513 -21.86 -15.60 -24.61
CA ARG A 513 -20.74 -15.54 -23.65
C ARG A 513 -21.11 -14.73 -22.44
N PRO A 514 -20.91 -15.25 -21.23
CA PRO A 514 -21.02 -14.43 -20.01
C PRO A 514 -19.87 -13.41 -19.95
N VAL A 515 -20.03 -12.40 -19.13
CA VAL A 515 -18.90 -11.60 -18.63
C VAL A 515 -18.52 -12.09 -17.25
N VAL A 516 -17.27 -11.88 -16.85
CA VAL A 516 -16.79 -12.29 -15.54
C VAL A 516 -16.37 -11.07 -14.74
N LEU A 517 -16.90 -10.96 -13.51
CA LEU A 517 -16.43 -10.01 -12.51
C LEU A 517 -15.62 -10.78 -11.46
N HIS A 518 -14.32 -10.46 -11.38
CA HIS A 518 -13.45 -10.95 -10.32
C HIS A 518 -13.53 -10.01 -9.14
N ARG A 519 -13.62 -10.49 -7.90
CA ARG A 519 -13.64 -9.61 -6.75
C ARG A 519 -12.94 -10.20 -5.52
N ALA A 520 -12.28 -9.35 -4.77
CA ALA A 520 -11.83 -9.60 -3.40
C ALA A 520 -12.14 -8.37 -2.53
N ILE A 521 -12.44 -8.57 -1.25
CA ILE A 521 -12.71 -7.48 -0.28
C ILE A 521 -11.53 -7.34 0.68
N TYR A 522 -11.05 -8.43 1.25
CA TYR A 522 -9.86 -8.43 2.12
C TYR A 522 -8.54 -8.21 1.35
N GLY A 523 -8.55 -8.44 0.04
CA GLY A 523 -7.35 -8.58 -0.77
C GLY A 523 -6.65 -9.91 -0.50
N SER A 524 -6.11 -10.11 0.70
CA SER A 524 -5.79 -11.42 1.29
C SER A 524 -6.06 -11.38 2.80
N PHE A 525 -6.29 -12.56 3.40
CA PHE A 525 -6.47 -12.69 4.85
C PHE A 525 -5.25 -12.18 5.59
N GLU A 526 -4.05 -12.55 5.15
CA GLU A 526 -2.79 -12.15 5.75
C GLU A 526 -2.64 -10.63 5.77
N ARG A 527 -2.84 -9.99 4.60
CA ARG A 527 -2.74 -8.52 4.46
C ARG A 527 -3.80 -7.81 5.27
N PHE A 528 -5.03 -8.28 5.25
CA PHE A 528 -6.12 -7.70 6.01
C PHE A 528 -5.88 -7.80 7.52
N ILE A 529 -5.44 -8.97 8.01
CA ILE A 529 -5.07 -9.18 9.42
C ILE A 529 -3.93 -8.25 9.82
N ALA A 530 -2.89 -8.08 8.98
CA ALA A 530 -1.82 -7.12 9.26
C ALA A 530 -2.37 -5.71 9.46
N ILE A 531 -3.23 -5.26 8.56
CA ILE A 531 -3.85 -3.94 8.62
C ILE A 531 -4.73 -3.80 9.87
N LEU A 532 -5.51 -4.82 10.23
CA LEU A 532 -6.33 -4.81 11.44
C LEU A 532 -5.48 -4.78 12.72
N ILE A 533 -4.37 -5.53 12.78
CA ILE A 533 -3.43 -5.46 13.92
C ILE A 533 -2.92 -4.01 14.10
N GLU A 534 -2.53 -3.36 13.01
CA GLU A 534 -2.01 -1.99 13.03
C GLU A 534 -3.11 -0.96 13.28
N HIS A 535 -4.29 -1.14 12.67
CA HIS A 535 -5.45 -0.25 12.83
C HIS A 535 -5.93 -0.21 14.29
N PHE A 536 -6.13 -1.36 14.89
CA PHE A 536 -6.55 -1.50 16.30
C PHE A 536 -5.37 -1.42 17.28
N ALA A 537 -4.13 -1.28 16.81
CA ALA A 537 -2.93 -1.43 17.63
C ALA A 537 -2.96 -2.73 18.45
N GLY A 538 -3.55 -3.79 17.92
CA GLY A 538 -3.75 -5.10 18.55
C GLY A 538 -4.93 -5.20 19.53
N ALA A 539 -5.61 -4.12 19.88
CA ALA A 539 -6.80 -4.12 20.74
C ALA A 539 -8.08 -4.36 19.92
N PHE A 540 -8.29 -5.59 19.52
CA PHE A 540 -9.42 -5.97 18.67
C PHE A 540 -10.77 -5.78 19.39
N PRO A 541 -11.86 -5.43 18.65
CA PRO A 541 -13.21 -5.46 19.20
C PRO A 541 -13.56 -6.88 19.66
N ALA A 542 -14.46 -7.00 20.64
CA ALA A 542 -14.72 -8.27 21.32
C ALA A 542 -15.16 -9.40 20.37
N TRP A 543 -15.93 -9.09 19.30
CA TRP A 543 -16.33 -10.09 18.31
C TRP A 543 -15.14 -10.71 17.56
N LEU A 544 -14.07 -9.95 17.37
CA LEU A 544 -12.88 -10.37 16.61
C LEU A 544 -11.74 -10.87 17.51
N ALA A 545 -11.69 -10.47 18.78
CA ALA A 545 -10.61 -10.78 19.71
C ALA A 545 -10.39 -12.30 19.88
N PRO A 546 -9.16 -12.83 19.78
CA PRO A 546 -8.87 -14.25 19.99
C PRO A 546 -9.29 -14.75 21.38
N VAL A 547 -9.11 -13.91 22.41
CA VAL A 547 -9.62 -14.10 23.77
C VAL A 547 -10.48 -12.89 24.09
N GLN A 548 -11.77 -13.12 24.37
CA GLN A 548 -12.74 -12.05 24.65
C GLN A 548 -12.73 -11.63 26.11
N ALA A 549 -12.49 -12.59 27.00
CA ALA A 549 -12.38 -12.32 28.43
C ALA A 549 -11.33 -13.23 29.09
N MET A 550 -10.56 -12.67 30.03
CA MET A 550 -9.60 -13.38 30.87
C MET A 550 -10.05 -13.33 32.33
N LEU A 551 -10.28 -14.47 32.94
CA LEU A 551 -10.53 -14.55 34.38
C LEU A 551 -9.22 -14.54 35.13
N VAL A 552 -9.15 -13.73 36.20
CA VAL A 552 -8.00 -13.62 37.08
C VAL A 552 -8.47 -13.74 38.55
N THR A 553 -7.89 -14.66 39.29
CA THR A 553 -8.25 -14.91 40.68
C THR A 553 -7.39 -14.11 41.64
N VAL A 554 -7.97 -13.64 42.73
CA VAL A 554 -7.25 -12.98 43.85
C VAL A 554 -6.37 -13.97 44.58
N ALA A 555 -6.87 -15.20 44.82
CA ALA A 555 -6.17 -16.29 45.42
C ALA A 555 -6.58 -17.64 44.82
N ASP A 556 -5.84 -18.70 45.11
CA ASP A 556 -6.08 -20.04 44.53
C ASP A 556 -7.44 -20.63 44.91
N ARG A 557 -8.00 -20.28 46.09
CA ARG A 557 -9.33 -20.77 46.51
C ARG A 557 -10.49 -20.37 45.61
N GLN A 558 -10.36 -19.31 44.78
CA GLN A 558 -11.39 -18.91 43.81
C GLN A 558 -11.23 -19.61 42.47
N ARG A 559 -10.18 -20.43 42.26
CA ARG A 559 -9.87 -21.07 40.97
C ARG A 559 -11.02 -21.95 40.48
N GLU A 560 -11.59 -22.75 41.36
CA GLU A 560 -12.71 -23.64 40.99
C GLU A 560 -13.90 -22.87 40.44
N TYR A 561 -14.26 -21.76 41.06
CA TYR A 561 -15.32 -20.87 40.59
C TYR A 561 -14.95 -20.22 39.25
N ALA A 562 -13.72 -19.74 39.11
CA ALA A 562 -13.25 -19.13 37.86
C ALA A 562 -13.32 -20.15 36.68
N LEU A 563 -12.91 -21.41 36.90
CA LEU A 563 -13.05 -22.49 35.90
C LEU A 563 -14.49 -22.76 35.56
N LYS A 564 -15.40 -22.79 36.54
CA LYS A 564 -16.83 -22.94 36.32
C LYS A 564 -17.41 -21.81 35.45
N VAL A 565 -17.08 -20.56 35.77
CA VAL A 565 -17.51 -19.39 34.96
C VAL A 565 -16.96 -19.47 33.53
N ARG A 566 -15.66 -19.81 33.37
CA ARG A 566 -15.08 -20.05 32.03
C ARG A 566 -15.88 -21.07 31.24
N ASP A 567 -16.17 -22.22 31.84
CA ASP A 567 -16.82 -23.32 31.14
C ASP A 567 -18.28 -22.98 30.78
N GLN A 568 -18.98 -22.23 31.64
CA GLN A 568 -20.31 -21.70 31.33
C GLN A 568 -20.28 -20.74 30.12
N LEU A 569 -19.33 -19.81 30.08
CA LEU A 569 -19.18 -18.86 28.98
C LEU A 569 -18.75 -19.58 27.67
N ARG A 570 -17.81 -20.55 27.79
CA ARG A 570 -17.37 -21.36 26.63
C ARG A 570 -18.50 -22.21 26.05
N ALA A 571 -19.38 -22.77 26.88
CA ALA A 571 -20.53 -23.54 26.43
C ALA A 571 -21.51 -22.70 25.60
N LYS A 572 -21.49 -21.37 25.75
CA LYS A 572 -22.24 -20.40 24.95
C LYS A 572 -21.47 -19.91 23.71
N GLY A 573 -20.28 -20.46 23.47
CA GLY A 573 -19.45 -20.12 22.29
C GLY A 573 -18.49 -18.94 22.48
N TYR A 574 -18.37 -18.38 23.70
CA TYR A 574 -17.43 -17.30 23.95
C TYR A 574 -15.99 -17.81 24.13
N ARG A 575 -15.02 -17.01 23.70
CA ARG A 575 -13.58 -17.29 23.81
C ARG A 575 -13.05 -16.71 25.12
N VAL A 576 -13.07 -17.51 26.17
CA VAL A 576 -12.74 -17.09 27.55
C VAL A 576 -11.70 -18.02 28.13
N ASP A 577 -10.68 -17.44 28.78
CA ASP A 577 -9.60 -18.17 29.45
C ASP A 577 -9.47 -17.79 30.93
N VAL A 578 -8.74 -18.60 31.69
CA VAL A 578 -8.37 -18.35 33.09
C VAL A 578 -6.87 -18.23 33.20
N ASP A 579 -6.37 -17.19 33.85
CA ASP A 579 -4.96 -17.12 34.21
C ASP A 579 -4.68 -17.93 35.49
N GLU A 580 -4.26 -19.19 35.28
CA GLU A 580 -3.97 -20.15 36.36
C GLU A 580 -2.55 -20.03 36.93
N ARG A 581 -1.75 -19.06 36.44
CA ARG A 581 -0.37 -18.90 36.90
C ARG A 581 -0.31 -18.42 38.37
N GLY A 582 0.69 -18.86 39.10
CA GLY A 582 0.93 -18.46 40.50
C GLY A 582 1.48 -17.03 40.62
N LEU A 583 0.82 -16.05 39.98
CA LEU A 583 1.20 -14.63 39.99
C LEU A 583 0.26 -13.81 40.87
N THR A 584 0.73 -12.63 41.29
CA THR A 584 -0.14 -11.67 42.01
C THR A 584 -1.27 -11.17 41.09
N LEU A 585 -2.41 -10.81 41.66
CA LEU A 585 -3.56 -10.27 40.95
C LEU A 585 -3.16 -9.11 40.03
N ASN A 586 -2.33 -8.17 40.53
CA ASN A 586 -1.88 -7.03 39.73
C ASN A 586 -1.03 -7.46 38.52
N ALA A 587 -0.20 -8.49 38.67
CA ALA A 587 0.57 -9.04 37.57
C ALA A 587 -0.33 -9.67 36.51
N LYS A 588 -1.33 -10.47 36.92
CA LYS A 588 -2.32 -11.09 36.00
C LYS A 588 -3.13 -10.03 35.26
N ILE A 589 -3.62 -8.99 35.94
CA ILE A 589 -4.34 -7.87 35.32
C ILE A 589 -3.44 -7.14 34.33
N ARG A 590 -2.19 -6.84 34.71
CA ARG A 590 -1.22 -6.20 33.82
C ARG A 590 -0.98 -7.03 32.55
N ASP A 591 -0.81 -8.33 32.69
CA ASP A 591 -0.55 -9.22 31.56
C ASP A 591 -1.78 -9.28 30.62
N ALA A 592 -3.00 -9.33 31.15
CA ALA A 592 -4.22 -9.26 30.38
C ALA A 592 -4.34 -7.94 29.60
N GLN A 593 -3.94 -6.81 30.21
CA GLN A 593 -3.85 -5.51 29.55
C GLN A 593 -2.77 -5.48 28.45
N LEU A 594 -1.59 -6.07 28.69
CA LEU A 594 -0.53 -6.18 27.69
C LEU A 594 -0.96 -7.05 26.50
N GLN A 595 -1.73 -8.11 26.75
CA GLN A 595 -2.35 -8.96 25.72
C GLN A 595 -3.59 -8.32 25.09
N LYS A 596 -3.97 -7.10 25.51
CA LYS A 596 -5.07 -6.29 24.94
C LYS A 596 -6.41 -7.01 24.90
N ILE A 597 -6.66 -7.85 25.90
CA ILE A 597 -7.88 -8.62 26.04
C ILE A 597 -9.05 -7.68 26.38
N PRO A 598 -10.17 -7.72 25.64
CA PRO A 598 -11.30 -6.81 25.83
C PRO A 598 -11.81 -6.72 27.28
N PHE A 599 -11.95 -7.86 27.95
CA PHE A 599 -12.41 -7.92 29.34
C PHE A 599 -11.46 -8.73 30.23
N THR A 600 -11.11 -8.18 31.39
CA THR A 600 -10.47 -8.90 32.49
C THR A 600 -11.47 -9.05 33.62
N LEU A 601 -11.82 -10.30 33.99
CA LEU A 601 -12.79 -10.61 35.02
C LEU A 601 -12.07 -10.95 36.32
N VAL A 602 -12.11 -10.06 37.28
CA VAL A 602 -11.52 -10.31 38.61
C VAL A 602 -12.48 -11.16 39.44
N ILE A 603 -11.94 -12.20 40.07
CA ILE A 603 -12.68 -13.13 40.89
C ILE A 603 -12.05 -13.14 42.29
N GLY A 604 -12.75 -12.56 43.25
CA GLY A 604 -12.46 -12.60 44.69
C GLY A 604 -13.56 -13.36 45.47
N ASP A 605 -13.53 -13.28 46.80
CA ASP A 605 -14.52 -13.97 47.65
C ASP A 605 -15.92 -13.43 47.42
N ASN A 606 -16.06 -12.10 47.26
CA ASN A 606 -17.35 -11.46 47.01
C ASN A 606 -18.01 -11.96 45.72
N GLU A 607 -17.21 -12.14 44.64
CA GLU A 607 -17.70 -12.66 43.39
C GLU A 607 -18.15 -14.13 43.50
N VAL A 608 -17.39 -14.94 44.24
CA VAL A 608 -17.76 -16.33 44.51
C VAL A 608 -19.07 -16.44 45.31
N GLU A 609 -19.18 -15.71 46.42
CA GLU A 609 -20.39 -15.69 47.29
C GLU A 609 -21.58 -15.08 46.56
N GLY A 610 -21.35 -14.06 45.77
CA GLY A 610 -22.37 -13.33 45.02
C GLY A 610 -22.77 -14.02 43.71
N GLY A 611 -22.07 -15.07 43.26
CA GLY A 611 -22.30 -15.69 41.95
C GLY A 611 -22.08 -14.70 40.78
N GLY A 612 -21.05 -13.83 40.88
CA GLY A 612 -20.81 -12.77 39.91
C GLY A 612 -19.36 -12.67 39.47
N VAL A 613 -19.04 -11.59 38.79
CA VAL A 613 -17.71 -11.26 38.29
C VAL A 613 -17.47 -9.74 38.42
N SER A 614 -16.21 -9.30 38.50
CA SER A 614 -15.83 -7.88 38.46
C SER A 614 -15.08 -7.57 37.15
N PRO A 615 -15.80 -7.17 36.07
CA PRO A 615 -15.20 -6.94 34.77
C PRO A 615 -14.44 -5.60 34.73
N ARG A 616 -13.28 -5.62 34.06
CA ARG A 616 -12.51 -4.44 33.66
C ARG A 616 -12.29 -4.46 32.17
N ARG A 617 -12.58 -3.35 31.49
CA ARG A 617 -12.29 -3.21 30.07
C ARG A 617 -10.79 -3.03 29.83
N TYR A 618 -10.35 -3.40 28.64
CA TYR A 618 -9.07 -2.93 28.13
C TYR A 618 -9.02 -1.40 28.20
N GLY A 619 -7.91 -0.84 28.69
CA GLY A 619 -7.79 0.60 28.97
C GLY A 619 -8.12 0.98 30.41
N GLY A 620 -8.57 0.03 31.26
CA GLY A 620 -8.64 0.18 32.72
C GLY A 620 -10.00 0.59 33.29
N GLU A 621 -11.05 0.75 32.48
CA GLU A 621 -12.41 1.04 32.97
C GLU A 621 -12.92 -0.11 33.87
N ASP A 622 -13.27 0.19 35.11
CA ASP A 622 -13.84 -0.75 36.07
C ASP A 622 -15.37 -0.71 36.00
N LEU A 623 -15.99 -1.79 35.53
CA LEU A 623 -17.44 -1.91 35.36
C LEU A 623 -18.19 -2.31 36.64
N LYS A 624 -17.46 -2.42 37.76
CA LYS A 624 -17.96 -2.87 39.06
C LYS A 624 -18.42 -4.33 39.04
N THR A 625 -18.58 -4.88 40.24
CA THR A 625 -19.06 -6.27 40.44
C THR A 625 -20.49 -6.37 39.93
N MET A 626 -20.77 -7.40 39.14
CA MET A 626 -22.09 -7.70 38.60
C MET A 626 -22.36 -9.20 38.60
N LYS A 627 -23.62 -9.58 38.50
CA LYS A 627 -24.01 -10.99 38.32
C LYS A 627 -23.47 -11.53 37.00
N LEU A 628 -23.20 -12.83 36.95
CA LEU A 628 -22.67 -13.46 35.75
C LEU A 628 -23.61 -13.25 34.54
N GLU A 629 -24.92 -13.35 34.73
CA GLU A 629 -25.92 -13.15 33.67
C GLU A 629 -25.88 -11.73 33.10
N ALA A 630 -25.60 -10.71 33.93
CA ALA A 630 -25.46 -9.34 33.48
C ALA A 630 -24.19 -9.14 32.64
N PHE A 631 -23.08 -9.81 33.02
CA PHE A 631 -21.88 -9.81 32.20
C PHE A 631 -22.08 -10.56 30.89
N GLU A 632 -22.78 -11.70 30.92
CA GLU A 632 -23.11 -12.45 29.70
C GLU A 632 -23.89 -11.59 28.70
N ALA A 633 -24.91 -10.87 29.15
CA ALA A 633 -25.68 -9.96 28.31
C ALA A 633 -24.82 -8.81 27.72
N LEU A 634 -23.86 -8.30 28.50
CA LEU A 634 -22.89 -7.32 28.02
C LEU A 634 -21.97 -7.94 26.95
N LEU A 635 -21.43 -9.13 27.21
CA LEU A 635 -20.54 -9.83 26.29
C LEU A 635 -21.27 -10.22 25.00
N GLU A 636 -22.53 -10.68 25.09
CA GLU A 636 -23.37 -10.98 23.94
C GLU A 636 -23.51 -9.78 23.01
N LYS A 637 -23.78 -8.61 23.59
CA LYS A 637 -23.91 -7.35 22.82
C LYS A 637 -22.60 -6.96 22.13
N GLU A 638 -21.45 -7.07 22.84
CA GLU A 638 -20.15 -6.60 22.31
C GLU A 638 -19.44 -7.63 21.43
N ALA A 639 -19.73 -8.91 21.63
CA ALA A 639 -19.23 -10.00 20.80
C ALA A 639 -20.17 -10.37 19.64
N ALA A 640 -21.30 -9.67 19.51
CA ALA A 640 -22.20 -9.86 18.37
C ALA A 640 -21.49 -9.61 17.05
N TRP A 641 -21.81 -10.42 16.06
CA TRP A 641 -21.32 -10.19 14.69
C TRP A 641 -21.89 -8.88 14.14
N PRO A 642 -21.05 -8.01 13.55
CA PRO A 642 -21.49 -6.76 12.96
C PRO A 642 -22.33 -6.93 11.68
#